data_01209245f625ba0aa9ab784ec1ed801a
#
_entry.id   01209245f625ba0aa9ab784ec1ed801a
#
_cell.length_a   1.000
_cell.length_b   1.000
_cell.length_c   1.000
_cell.angle_alpha   90.00
_cell.angle_beta   90.00
_cell.angle_gamma   90.00
#
_symmetry.space_group_name_H-M   'P 1'
#
loop_
_entity.id
_entity.type
_entity.pdbx_description
1 polymer ?
#
loop_
_entity_poly.entity_id
_entity_poly.type
_entity_poly.pdbx_seq_one_letter_code
_entity_poly.pdbx_strand_id
1 'polypeptide(L)'
;MQRYNEKSFEDLIEKHLLQSKYIKGNPKDYDKALCLDTNLLWEFLKTTQPKQIEELQKRQRGTDLQKNFFERLKSQIEKEGLLKILKEGVEVLGVFFKLAYDKPPNQKNPDTWKNYQSNLFSVVRQLHYSTKNNNSLDMVIFLNGLPLFSFELKNKLSGQSVVDAIEQYKKDRSPHESLFTHHTLAHFALDNDLVYMSTKLEGAKTHFSPFNRGLNDGSGELDRECGAGNPATDSIKTAYLWEKILQKDSLLHLILQMIKPGGKSNTVIFARYHQLDVVRKLCQIVQKEGVGGRYLIQHSAGSGKSNSIAWLACALVGLSKQEKVIFDSVLVITDRIILDRQLQDIIEAFCPIKGVVGAITKGSRQLKEAISEGKKIIISTIQKFPYILEDIPSMRDKKFAIIIDEAHSSQGGKYAQDLAKTTGKDQENQQEDLETFLSKAIQAKKFQPNASYFAFSATPKPETLELFGMQTSQGKFIPFHLYSMKQAIEEGFILDVLAHYITYKDYAKVMSTILNDPHYEKNLALKKLKRYIRDHPKSIQAKTEVMLNHFYSYVHTQIKGRAKAMVITDSRKSALEYFKAFQAQLKQEGYPHKALVAFSGEINLKGKTYSEASLNHMPETYTPKAFEKDDYRFLIVADKYQTGFDQPLLHTMYVDKVLSGVACVQTLSRLNRTHPDKKNTCILDFVNNAQEIIKAFEPYYKQNSLEGPSDLNKPFDLKTHLNNYEVYTQEEVEAFNLALFNNAHLFQIHVMLDAMVQRYSALEKDLQQEFYSKAKAYIKGYEFLVQILPFEDISLEKLFRLLVELIKKLPRDKNPEDITKVVALKQYRLEKEQEAKLTLTGQAELKPFQAV
;
A
#
# COMPACT_ATOMS: atom_id res chain seq x y z
N MET A 1 17.30 49.29 -0.98
CA MET A 1 16.74 48.00 -0.58
C MET A 1 15.92 47.46 -1.74
N GLN A 2 16.36 46.39 -2.41
CA GLN A 2 15.52 45.67 -3.36
C GLN A 2 14.29 45.15 -2.59
N ARG A 3 13.09 45.59 -3.00
CA ARG A 3 11.85 45.07 -2.42
C ARG A 3 11.72 43.62 -2.88
N TYR A 4 11.89 42.69 -1.96
CA TYR A 4 11.60 41.27 -2.18
C TYR A 4 10.08 41.10 -2.27
N ASN A 5 9.52 41.27 -3.45
CA ASN A 5 8.10 41.18 -3.76
C ASN A 5 7.82 39.91 -4.60
N GLU A 6 6.56 39.67 -4.97
CA GLU A 6 6.10 38.57 -5.82
C GLU A 6 6.86 38.56 -7.16
N LYS A 7 7.02 39.75 -7.79
CA LYS A 7 7.75 39.89 -9.06
C LYS A 7 9.19 39.39 -8.98
N SER A 8 9.89 39.61 -7.86
CA SER A 8 11.25 39.09 -7.70
C SER A 8 11.30 37.56 -7.57
N PHE A 9 10.24 36.95 -7.07
CA PHE A 9 10.11 35.49 -7.02
C PHE A 9 9.83 34.90 -8.42
N GLU A 10 8.96 35.55 -9.20
CA GLU A 10 8.76 35.19 -10.61
C GLU A 10 10.05 35.32 -11.43
N ASP A 11 10.81 36.43 -11.26
CA ASP A 11 12.10 36.68 -11.93
C ASP A 11 13.11 35.55 -11.64
N LEU A 12 13.16 35.07 -10.40
CA LEU A 12 14.06 34.00 -9.99
C LEU A 12 13.70 32.68 -10.68
N ILE A 13 12.43 32.28 -10.69
CA ILE A 13 11.97 31.07 -11.33
C ILE A 13 12.20 31.14 -12.84
N GLU A 14 11.79 32.23 -13.49
CA GLU A 14 12.00 32.44 -14.92
C GLU A 14 13.48 32.32 -15.29
N LYS A 15 14.37 33.05 -14.56
CA LYS A 15 15.82 33.02 -14.80
C LYS A 15 16.37 31.59 -14.75
N HIS A 16 15.96 30.80 -13.76
CA HIS A 16 16.41 29.41 -13.62
C HIS A 16 15.93 28.53 -14.79
N LEU A 17 14.66 28.66 -15.18
CA LEU A 17 14.10 27.92 -16.31
C LEU A 17 14.78 28.28 -17.63
N LEU A 18 15.08 29.56 -17.85
CA LEU A 18 15.85 30.04 -19.05
C LEU A 18 17.26 29.43 -19.06
N GLN A 19 17.95 29.35 -17.90
CA GLN A 19 19.24 28.67 -17.81
C GLN A 19 19.12 27.17 -18.15
N SER A 20 17.98 26.58 -17.90
CA SER A 20 17.64 25.20 -18.27
C SER A 20 17.12 25.06 -19.71
N LYS A 21 17.42 26.06 -20.56
CA LYS A 21 17.07 26.14 -21.99
C LYS A 21 15.57 26.22 -22.29
N TYR A 22 14.76 26.72 -21.39
CA TYR A 22 13.40 27.14 -21.71
C TYR A 22 13.45 28.38 -22.61
N ILE A 23 12.44 28.52 -23.45
CA ILE A 23 12.21 29.72 -24.27
C ILE A 23 11.41 30.71 -23.41
N LYS A 24 11.83 31.96 -23.41
CA LYS A 24 11.00 33.02 -22.85
C LYS A 24 9.86 33.29 -23.82
N GLY A 25 8.65 32.89 -23.42
CA GLY A 25 7.46 33.13 -24.22
C GLY A 25 6.95 34.54 -24.10
N ASN A 26 6.29 35.04 -25.13
CA ASN A 26 5.64 36.31 -25.14
C ASN A 26 4.12 36.15 -24.95
N PRO A 27 3.51 36.80 -23.95
CA PRO A 27 2.06 36.68 -23.72
C PRO A 27 1.19 37.06 -24.94
N LYS A 28 1.75 37.83 -25.89
CA LYS A 28 1.04 38.22 -27.12
C LYS A 28 0.96 37.09 -28.18
N ASP A 29 1.84 36.10 -28.10
CA ASP A 29 1.85 34.96 -29.01
C ASP A 29 0.82 33.89 -28.64
N TYR A 30 0.22 34.02 -27.45
CA TYR A 30 -0.84 33.15 -26.98
C TYR A 30 -2.20 33.55 -27.55
N ASP A 31 -2.80 32.63 -28.29
CA ASP A 31 -4.19 32.80 -28.78
C ASP A 31 -5.17 32.39 -27.67
N LYS A 32 -5.88 33.37 -27.12
CA LYS A 32 -6.85 33.18 -26.03
C LYS A 32 -8.04 32.31 -26.43
N ALA A 33 -8.44 32.34 -27.71
CA ALA A 33 -9.58 31.58 -28.19
C ALA A 33 -9.22 30.09 -28.42
N LEU A 34 -7.99 29.84 -28.84
CA LEU A 34 -7.46 28.50 -29.05
C LEU A 34 -6.84 27.88 -27.79
N CYS A 35 -6.47 28.73 -26.84
CA CYS A 35 -5.67 28.36 -25.66
C CYS A 35 -4.29 27.76 -26.02
N LEU A 36 -3.62 28.29 -27.05
CA LEU A 36 -2.36 27.77 -27.58
C LEU A 36 -1.37 28.91 -27.89
N ASP A 37 -0.09 28.66 -27.79
CA ASP A 37 0.96 29.41 -28.49
C ASP A 37 1.09 28.78 -29.89
N THR A 38 0.42 29.41 -30.85
CA THR A 38 0.30 28.91 -32.22
C THR A 38 1.63 28.97 -32.99
N ASN A 39 2.51 29.93 -32.65
CA ASN A 39 3.81 30.10 -33.31
C ASN A 39 4.75 28.95 -32.91
N LEU A 40 4.93 28.69 -31.62
CA LEU A 40 5.78 27.61 -31.15
C LEU A 40 5.25 26.23 -31.57
N LEU A 41 3.93 26.03 -31.57
CA LEU A 41 3.35 24.76 -32.00
C LEU A 41 3.61 24.50 -33.48
N TRP A 42 3.44 25.51 -34.30
CA TRP A 42 3.67 25.35 -35.74
C TRP A 42 5.15 25.19 -36.08
N GLU A 43 6.05 25.87 -35.36
CA GLU A 43 7.50 25.68 -35.49
C GLU A 43 7.92 24.25 -35.16
N PHE A 44 7.42 23.71 -34.04
CA PHE A 44 7.65 22.33 -33.64
C PHE A 44 7.20 21.34 -34.72
N LEU A 45 5.97 21.50 -35.24
CA LEU A 45 5.44 20.61 -36.29
C LEU A 45 6.23 20.69 -37.57
N LYS A 46 6.63 21.88 -38.02
CA LYS A 46 7.48 22.05 -39.19
C LYS A 46 8.86 21.39 -39.05
N THR A 47 9.43 21.49 -37.88
CA THR A 47 10.74 20.91 -37.58
C THR A 47 10.71 19.40 -37.50
N THR A 48 9.67 18.81 -36.94
CA THR A 48 9.61 17.39 -36.65
C THR A 48 8.82 16.57 -37.66
N GLN A 49 7.83 17.19 -38.35
CA GLN A 49 6.84 16.48 -39.18
C GLN A 49 6.54 17.22 -40.50
N PRO A 50 7.55 17.64 -41.29
CA PRO A 50 7.33 18.42 -42.54
C PRO A 50 6.51 17.62 -43.56
N LYS A 51 6.74 16.30 -43.67
CA LYS A 51 6.00 15.43 -44.58
C LYS A 51 4.51 15.37 -44.34
N GLN A 52 4.14 15.30 -43.03
CA GLN A 52 2.74 15.31 -42.57
C GLN A 52 2.07 16.65 -42.89
N ILE A 53 2.80 17.75 -42.76
CA ILE A 53 2.30 19.08 -43.15
C ILE A 53 2.05 19.17 -44.64
N GLU A 54 2.96 18.66 -45.48
CA GLU A 54 2.79 18.62 -46.94
C GLU A 54 1.59 17.74 -47.33
N GLU A 55 1.44 16.60 -46.66
CA GLU A 55 0.29 15.71 -46.89
C GLU A 55 -1.03 16.37 -46.48
N LEU A 56 -1.06 17.03 -45.32
CA LEU A 56 -2.24 17.79 -44.87
C LEU A 56 -2.58 18.90 -45.89
N GLN A 57 -1.59 19.60 -46.40
CA GLN A 57 -1.77 20.66 -47.42
C GLN A 57 -2.39 20.12 -48.72
N LYS A 58 -1.98 18.92 -49.17
CA LYS A 58 -2.57 18.23 -50.31
C LYS A 58 -4.04 17.84 -50.09
N ARG A 59 -4.39 17.43 -48.86
CA ARG A 59 -5.76 17.02 -48.51
C ARG A 59 -6.69 18.18 -48.28
N GLN A 60 -6.18 19.31 -47.82
CA GLN A 60 -6.97 20.50 -47.55
C GLN A 60 -7.09 21.40 -48.77
N ARG A 61 -8.33 21.53 -49.26
CA ARG A 61 -8.64 22.52 -50.30
C ARG A 61 -9.07 23.82 -49.60
N GLY A 62 -8.18 24.84 -49.54
CA GLY A 62 -8.51 26.14 -48.93
C GLY A 62 -7.27 26.92 -48.45
N THR A 63 -7.45 28.17 -48.08
CA THR A 63 -6.42 29.17 -47.90
C THR A 63 -5.76 29.21 -46.53
N ASP A 64 -6.34 28.63 -45.47
CA ASP A 64 -5.78 28.75 -44.11
C ASP A 64 -5.56 27.39 -43.45
N LEU A 65 -4.44 26.75 -43.81
CA LEU A 65 -4.05 25.45 -43.26
C LEU A 65 -3.83 25.48 -41.75
N GLN A 66 -3.16 26.55 -41.29
CA GLN A 66 -2.81 26.66 -39.87
C GLN A 66 -4.04 26.83 -39.00
N LYS A 67 -4.91 27.74 -39.37
CA LYS A 67 -6.15 28.02 -38.61
C LYS A 67 -7.01 26.78 -38.52
N ASN A 68 -7.24 26.08 -39.63
CA ASN A 68 -8.05 24.86 -39.63
C ASN A 68 -7.42 23.73 -38.80
N PHE A 69 -6.10 23.60 -38.80
CA PHE A 69 -5.40 22.65 -37.96
C PHE A 69 -5.61 22.95 -36.48
N PHE A 70 -5.42 24.21 -36.06
CA PHE A 70 -5.54 24.61 -34.64
C PHE A 70 -6.99 24.52 -34.14
N GLU A 71 -7.98 24.85 -34.92
CA GLU A 71 -9.39 24.72 -34.56
C GLU A 71 -9.78 23.24 -34.35
N ARG A 72 -9.27 22.36 -35.23
CA ARG A 72 -9.49 20.90 -35.06
C ARG A 72 -8.74 20.35 -33.86
N LEU A 73 -7.50 20.75 -33.63
CA LEU A 73 -6.72 20.37 -32.45
C LEU A 73 -7.43 20.80 -31.18
N LYS A 74 -7.89 22.05 -31.10
CA LYS A 74 -8.70 22.54 -29.97
C LYS A 74 -9.91 21.66 -29.71
N SER A 75 -10.69 21.39 -30.75
CA SER A 75 -11.90 20.54 -30.64
C SER A 75 -11.56 19.14 -30.12
N GLN A 76 -10.44 18.57 -30.53
CA GLN A 76 -10.02 17.25 -30.04
C GLN A 76 -9.51 17.30 -28.58
N ILE A 77 -8.78 18.35 -28.19
CA ILE A 77 -8.38 18.56 -26.79
C ILE A 77 -9.62 18.71 -25.89
N GLU A 78 -10.61 19.48 -26.32
CA GLU A 78 -11.87 19.66 -25.57
C GLU A 78 -12.66 18.34 -25.43
N LYS A 79 -12.60 17.47 -26.43
CA LYS A 79 -13.28 16.16 -26.43
C LYS A 79 -12.55 15.08 -25.66
N GLU A 80 -11.24 14.99 -25.80
CA GLU A 80 -10.43 13.85 -25.34
C GLU A 80 -9.50 14.19 -24.17
N GLY A 81 -9.26 15.48 -23.91
CA GLY A 81 -8.34 15.98 -22.90
C GLY A 81 -6.89 16.09 -23.40
N LEU A 82 -6.19 17.11 -22.92
CA LEU A 82 -4.81 17.42 -23.31
C LEU A 82 -3.85 16.23 -23.08
N LEU A 83 -3.96 15.51 -21.95
CA LEU A 83 -3.04 14.41 -21.61
C LEU A 83 -3.07 13.31 -22.69
N LYS A 84 -4.26 12.94 -23.16
CA LYS A 84 -4.39 11.90 -24.18
C LYS A 84 -3.76 12.36 -25.49
N ILE A 85 -4.03 13.59 -25.90
CA ILE A 85 -3.50 14.20 -27.12
C ILE A 85 -1.96 14.30 -27.07
N LEU A 86 -1.36 14.63 -25.93
CA LEU A 86 0.08 14.64 -25.76
C LEU A 86 0.72 13.24 -25.89
N LYS A 87 0.04 12.21 -25.37
CA LYS A 87 0.54 10.82 -25.37
C LYS A 87 0.33 10.12 -26.71
N GLU A 88 -0.85 10.24 -27.24
CA GLU A 88 -1.31 9.47 -28.40
C GLU A 88 -1.19 10.25 -29.71
N GLY A 89 -1.06 11.59 -29.67
CA GLY A 89 -1.07 12.44 -30.85
C GLY A 89 -2.48 12.84 -31.29
N VAL A 90 -2.59 13.45 -32.47
CA VAL A 90 -3.84 13.96 -33.04
C VAL A 90 -3.95 13.60 -34.51
N GLU A 91 -5.14 13.22 -34.96
CA GLU A 91 -5.43 12.98 -36.35
C GLU A 91 -6.24 14.13 -36.95
N VAL A 92 -5.70 14.77 -38.00
CA VAL A 92 -6.36 15.87 -38.70
C VAL A 92 -6.48 15.48 -40.19
N LEU A 93 -7.72 15.38 -40.67
CA LEU A 93 -8.03 14.96 -42.06
C LEU A 93 -7.32 13.65 -42.49
N GLY A 94 -7.22 12.67 -41.60
CA GLY A 94 -6.56 11.39 -41.85
C GLY A 94 -5.02 11.49 -41.86
N VAL A 95 -4.43 12.59 -41.41
CA VAL A 95 -2.99 12.75 -41.22
C VAL A 95 -2.70 12.81 -39.73
N PHE A 96 -1.80 11.92 -39.28
CA PHE A 96 -1.47 11.80 -37.86
C PHE A 96 -0.29 12.72 -37.48
N PHE A 97 -0.44 13.48 -36.40
CA PHE A 97 0.57 14.34 -35.81
C PHE A 97 0.88 13.99 -34.39
N LYS A 98 2.14 13.85 -34.05
CA LYS A 98 2.64 13.67 -32.71
C LYS A 98 2.94 15.03 -32.05
N LEU A 99 2.47 15.26 -30.84
CA LEU A 99 2.58 16.58 -30.19
C LEU A 99 3.67 16.67 -29.12
N ALA A 100 4.24 15.53 -28.73
CA ALA A 100 5.39 15.45 -27.84
C ALA A 100 6.19 14.17 -28.09
N TYR A 101 7.48 14.23 -27.92
CA TYR A 101 8.38 13.09 -28.06
C TYR A 101 9.03 12.75 -26.73
N ASP A 102 8.88 11.52 -26.28
CA ASP A 102 9.53 11.00 -25.06
C ASP A 102 11.03 10.80 -25.28
N LYS A 103 11.78 10.76 -24.19
CA LYS A 103 13.22 10.49 -24.22
C LYS A 103 13.47 9.06 -24.66
N PRO A 104 14.20 8.83 -25.76
CA PRO A 104 14.52 7.49 -26.21
C PRO A 104 15.37 6.72 -25.17
N PRO A 105 15.15 5.42 -24.98
CA PRO A 105 15.90 4.63 -23.99
C PRO A 105 17.36 4.40 -24.40
N ASN A 106 17.72 4.60 -25.68
CA ASN A 106 19.08 4.48 -26.21
C ASN A 106 19.28 5.39 -27.41
N GLN A 107 20.54 5.52 -27.86
CA GLN A 107 20.92 6.41 -28.97
C GLN A 107 20.98 5.72 -30.35
N LYS A 108 20.47 4.50 -30.47
CA LYS A 108 20.58 3.70 -31.71
C LYS A 108 19.83 4.29 -32.91
N ASN A 109 18.77 5.07 -32.64
CA ASN A 109 18.01 5.74 -33.69
C ASN A 109 18.20 7.27 -33.58
N PRO A 110 19.06 7.88 -34.46
CA PRO A 110 19.32 9.32 -34.45
C PRO A 110 18.05 10.17 -34.63
N ASP A 111 17.09 9.71 -35.41
CA ASP A 111 15.88 10.47 -35.74
C ASP A 111 14.99 10.59 -34.50
N THR A 112 14.89 9.54 -33.68
CA THR A 112 14.13 9.61 -32.43
C THR A 112 14.76 10.57 -31.42
N TRP A 113 16.11 10.63 -31.37
CA TRP A 113 16.85 11.59 -30.56
C TRP A 113 16.66 13.02 -31.03
N LYS A 114 16.73 13.23 -32.35
CA LYS A 114 16.48 14.52 -32.99
C LYS A 114 15.08 15.04 -32.65
N ASN A 115 14.07 14.20 -32.78
CA ASN A 115 12.67 14.53 -32.47
C ASN A 115 12.49 14.87 -30.99
N TYR A 116 13.07 14.05 -30.07
CA TYR A 116 13.06 14.33 -28.64
C TYR A 116 13.74 15.69 -28.32
N GLN A 117 14.89 15.97 -28.92
CA GLN A 117 15.60 17.25 -28.71
C GLN A 117 14.85 18.44 -29.28
N SER A 118 13.98 18.23 -30.24
CA SER A 118 13.14 19.26 -30.87
C SER A 118 11.94 19.67 -30.05
N ASN A 119 11.67 19.02 -28.88
CA ASN A 119 10.64 19.51 -27.98
C ASN A 119 10.97 20.92 -27.47
N LEU A 120 10.03 21.84 -27.64
CA LEU A 120 10.14 23.23 -27.24
C LEU A 120 9.43 23.47 -25.91
N PHE A 121 10.18 23.87 -24.90
CA PHE A 121 9.62 24.24 -23.61
C PHE A 121 9.66 25.75 -23.47
N SER A 122 8.56 26.39 -23.14
CA SER A 122 8.50 27.82 -22.89
C SER A 122 7.84 28.16 -21.55
N VAL A 123 8.21 29.32 -21.01
CA VAL A 123 7.64 29.89 -19.80
C VAL A 123 7.09 31.28 -20.16
N VAL A 124 5.82 31.51 -19.84
CA VAL A 124 5.14 32.78 -20.06
C VAL A 124 4.70 33.32 -18.72
N ARG A 125 5.07 34.59 -18.44
CA ARG A 125 4.66 35.32 -17.24
C ARG A 125 3.48 36.21 -17.52
N GLN A 126 2.66 36.47 -16.49
CA GLN A 126 1.52 37.40 -16.57
C GLN A 126 0.64 37.11 -17.80
N LEU A 127 0.29 35.82 -17.98
CA LEU A 127 -0.50 35.36 -19.12
C LEU A 127 -1.95 35.76 -18.98
N HIS A 128 -2.41 36.72 -19.81
CA HIS A 128 -3.84 37.05 -19.94
C HIS A 128 -4.56 35.98 -20.74
N TYR A 129 -5.21 35.04 -20.04
CA TYR A 129 -5.73 33.79 -20.61
C TYR A 129 -7.19 33.89 -21.09
N SER A 130 -7.96 34.83 -20.58
CA SER A 130 -9.41 34.90 -20.84
C SER A 130 -9.75 35.83 -22.00
N THR A 131 -10.75 35.42 -22.79
CA THR A 131 -11.41 36.31 -23.77
C THR A 131 -12.48 37.19 -23.13
N LYS A 132 -12.86 36.93 -21.86
CA LYS A 132 -13.97 37.58 -21.16
C LYS A 132 -13.53 38.66 -20.17
N ASN A 133 -12.28 38.60 -19.72
CA ASN A 133 -11.74 39.53 -18.73
C ASN A 133 -10.23 39.69 -18.91
N ASN A 134 -9.61 40.60 -18.12
CA ASN A 134 -8.20 40.85 -18.13
C ASN A 134 -7.40 40.13 -17.06
N ASN A 135 -7.95 39.06 -16.45
CA ASN A 135 -7.23 38.28 -15.46
C ASN A 135 -5.98 37.63 -16.08
N SER A 136 -4.89 37.65 -15.33
CA SER A 136 -3.63 37.01 -15.73
C SER A 136 -3.23 35.95 -14.72
N LEU A 137 -2.50 34.95 -15.17
CA LEU A 137 -1.79 33.97 -14.36
C LEU A 137 -0.34 34.45 -14.21
N ASP A 138 0.23 34.28 -13.03
CA ASP A 138 1.60 34.73 -12.74
C ASP A 138 2.59 34.03 -13.67
N MET A 139 2.42 32.71 -13.88
CA MET A 139 3.28 31.96 -14.79
C MET A 139 2.52 30.75 -15.39
N VAL A 140 2.84 30.42 -16.65
CA VAL A 140 2.36 29.23 -17.34
C VAL A 140 3.52 28.54 -18.06
N ILE A 141 3.63 27.23 -17.91
CA ILE A 141 4.61 26.40 -18.61
C ILE A 141 3.94 25.73 -19.82
N PHE A 142 4.62 25.80 -20.96
CA PHE A 142 4.18 25.21 -22.22
C PHE A 142 5.15 24.13 -22.70
N LEU A 143 4.63 23.18 -23.44
CA LEU A 143 5.35 22.19 -24.22
C LEU A 143 4.86 22.26 -25.66
N ASN A 144 5.77 22.59 -26.61
CA ASN A 144 5.44 22.68 -28.03
C ASN A 144 4.23 23.60 -28.30
N GLY A 145 4.11 24.71 -27.58
CA GLY A 145 2.98 25.63 -27.69
C GLY A 145 1.69 25.21 -26.97
N LEU A 146 1.67 24.05 -26.32
CA LEU A 146 0.55 23.54 -25.53
C LEU A 146 0.74 23.91 -24.05
N PRO A 147 -0.21 24.55 -23.35
CA PRO A 147 -0.07 24.89 -21.95
C PRO A 147 -0.19 23.63 -21.09
N LEU A 148 0.73 23.46 -20.16
CA LEU A 148 0.80 22.27 -19.29
C LEU A 148 0.31 22.58 -17.88
N PHE A 149 0.96 23.57 -17.26
CA PHE A 149 0.76 23.92 -15.87
C PHE A 149 0.60 25.42 -15.70
N SER A 150 -0.37 25.83 -14.88
CA SER A 150 -0.51 27.22 -14.44
C SER A 150 -0.01 27.39 -13.01
N PHE A 151 0.48 28.57 -12.69
CA PHE A 151 1.06 28.91 -11.39
C PHE A 151 0.51 30.24 -10.89
N GLU A 152 0.12 30.28 -9.60
CA GLU A 152 -0.08 31.48 -8.79
C GLU A 152 1.00 31.50 -7.72
N LEU A 153 1.76 32.56 -7.66
CA LEU A 153 2.97 32.71 -6.87
C LEU A 153 2.74 33.73 -5.76
N LYS A 154 3.17 33.43 -4.54
CA LYS A 154 3.15 34.39 -3.44
C LYS A 154 4.51 34.45 -2.76
N ASN A 155 4.81 35.59 -2.13
CA ASN A 155 6.06 35.77 -1.41
C ASN A 155 5.76 36.14 0.04
N LYS A 156 6.19 35.30 0.98
CA LYS A 156 5.98 35.57 2.42
C LYS A 156 6.59 36.87 2.90
N LEU A 157 7.65 37.33 2.26
CA LEU A 157 8.25 38.63 2.60
C LEU A 157 7.35 39.82 2.22
N SER A 158 6.34 39.63 1.36
CA SER A 158 5.29 40.60 1.09
C SER A 158 4.04 40.46 1.96
N GLY A 159 4.06 39.51 2.92
CA GLY A 159 2.92 39.25 3.81
C GLY A 159 1.87 38.32 3.22
N GLN A 160 2.12 37.72 2.06
CA GLN A 160 1.22 36.76 1.39
C GLN A 160 1.82 35.38 1.43
N SER A 161 0.97 34.35 1.44
CA SER A 161 1.32 32.94 1.55
C SER A 161 0.69 32.10 0.46
N VAL A 162 1.03 30.82 0.43
CA VAL A 162 0.39 29.83 -0.47
C VAL A 162 -1.13 29.78 -0.31
N VAL A 163 -1.66 30.10 0.87
CA VAL A 163 -3.11 30.16 1.11
C VAL A 163 -3.76 31.24 0.25
N ASP A 164 -3.10 32.40 0.09
CA ASP A 164 -3.60 33.48 -0.76
C ASP A 164 -3.59 33.06 -2.24
N ALA A 165 -2.58 32.32 -2.70
CA ALA A 165 -2.54 31.76 -4.04
C ALA A 165 -3.67 30.73 -4.28
N ILE A 166 -3.96 29.89 -3.29
CA ILE A 166 -5.09 28.94 -3.33
C ILE A 166 -6.43 29.68 -3.40
N GLU A 167 -6.61 30.70 -2.57
CA GLU A 167 -7.85 31.51 -2.56
C GLU A 167 -8.02 32.26 -3.87
N GLN A 168 -6.95 32.75 -4.49
CA GLN A 168 -6.97 33.37 -5.80
C GLN A 168 -7.52 32.43 -6.88
N TYR A 169 -7.07 31.15 -6.91
CA TYR A 169 -7.66 30.15 -7.79
C TYR A 169 -9.12 29.84 -7.49
N LYS A 170 -9.52 29.85 -6.23
CA LYS A 170 -10.90 29.52 -5.82
C LYS A 170 -11.90 30.63 -6.11
N LYS A 171 -11.47 31.89 -5.96
CA LYS A 171 -12.37 33.06 -6.02
C LYS A 171 -12.26 33.83 -7.32
N ASP A 172 -11.03 34.03 -7.83
CA ASP A 172 -10.75 34.96 -8.91
C ASP A 172 -10.57 34.26 -10.28
N ARG A 173 -10.49 32.93 -10.28
CA ARG A 173 -10.35 32.14 -11.51
C ARG A 173 -11.64 31.36 -11.77
N SER A 174 -12.32 31.70 -12.87
CA SER A 174 -13.53 30.96 -13.28
C SER A 174 -13.17 29.55 -13.70
N PRO A 175 -13.74 28.52 -13.04
CA PRO A 175 -13.46 27.12 -13.38
C PRO A 175 -13.99 26.73 -14.77
N HIS A 176 -14.79 27.58 -15.42
CA HIS A 176 -15.40 27.33 -16.74
C HIS A 176 -14.59 27.89 -17.90
N GLU A 177 -13.41 28.46 -17.65
CA GLU A 177 -12.49 28.86 -18.71
C GLU A 177 -11.91 27.63 -19.40
N SER A 178 -11.84 27.63 -20.73
CA SER A 178 -11.36 26.53 -21.55
C SER A 178 -9.93 26.10 -21.15
N LEU A 179 -9.07 27.08 -20.83
CA LEU A 179 -7.71 26.82 -20.34
C LEU A 179 -7.71 25.86 -19.13
N PHE A 180 -8.59 26.09 -18.16
CA PHE A 180 -8.63 25.29 -16.91
C PHE A 180 -9.37 23.97 -17.04
N THR A 181 -10.35 23.90 -17.94
CA THR A 181 -11.20 22.70 -18.10
C THR A 181 -10.57 21.65 -18.99
N HIS A 182 -9.78 22.05 -20.01
CA HIS A 182 -9.35 21.15 -21.08
C HIS A 182 -7.86 21.27 -21.42
N HIS A 183 -7.27 22.46 -21.28
CA HIS A 183 -5.97 22.77 -21.87
C HIS A 183 -4.80 22.77 -20.88
N THR A 184 -5.02 22.53 -19.58
CA THR A 184 -3.97 22.37 -18.57
C THR A 184 -4.11 21.06 -17.83
N LEU A 185 -2.99 20.49 -17.35
CA LEU A 185 -2.94 19.23 -16.61
C LEU A 185 -2.98 19.45 -15.10
N ALA A 186 -2.46 20.58 -14.63
CA ALA A 186 -2.46 20.93 -13.21
C ALA A 186 -2.28 22.43 -12.98
N HIS A 187 -2.72 22.89 -11.81
CA HIS A 187 -2.66 24.25 -11.31
C HIS A 187 -1.86 24.25 -10.02
N PHE A 188 -0.78 25.01 -9.96
CA PHE A 188 0.10 25.10 -8.82
C PHE A 188 -0.08 26.43 -8.08
N ALA A 189 -0.26 26.34 -6.78
CA ALA A 189 -0.21 27.46 -5.85
C ALA A 189 1.02 27.30 -4.97
N LEU A 190 1.91 28.28 -4.93
CA LEU A 190 3.13 28.16 -4.14
C LEU A 190 3.61 29.48 -3.56
N ASP A 191 4.35 29.33 -2.46
CA ASP A 191 5.18 30.40 -1.89
C ASP A 191 6.64 29.92 -1.72
N ASN A 192 7.43 30.64 -0.96
CA ASN A 192 8.83 30.29 -0.72
C ASN A 192 9.01 28.98 0.09
N ASP A 193 7.98 28.54 0.82
CA ASP A 193 8.05 27.40 1.73
C ASP A 193 7.27 26.18 1.25
N LEU A 194 6.10 26.37 0.60
CA LEU A 194 5.13 25.31 0.33
C LEU A 194 4.63 25.34 -1.11
N VAL A 195 4.34 24.16 -1.65
CA VAL A 195 3.72 23.95 -2.96
C VAL A 195 2.44 23.14 -2.79
N TYR A 196 1.36 23.64 -3.38
CA TYR A 196 0.10 22.90 -3.50
C TYR A 196 -0.32 22.81 -4.96
N MET A 197 -1.07 21.78 -5.31
CA MET A 197 -1.51 21.57 -6.67
C MET A 197 -2.94 21.03 -6.73
N SER A 198 -3.63 21.39 -7.80
CA SER A 198 -4.93 20.81 -8.17
C SER A 198 -4.93 20.41 -9.63
N THR A 199 -5.58 19.29 -9.96
CA THR A 199 -5.76 18.85 -11.36
C THR A 199 -7.09 19.31 -11.94
N LYS A 200 -7.95 19.96 -11.12
CA LYS A 200 -9.25 20.45 -11.53
C LYS A 200 -9.68 21.62 -10.67
N LEU A 201 -10.09 22.71 -11.30
CA LEU A 201 -10.71 23.83 -10.62
C LEU A 201 -12.23 23.65 -10.54
N GLU A 202 -12.80 23.88 -9.36
CA GLU A 202 -14.24 23.80 -9.07
C GLU A 202 -14.74 25.02 -8.24
N GLY A 203 -14.11 26.20 -8.47
CA GLY A 203 -14.36 27.39 -7.68
C GLY A 203 -14.04 27.18 -6.20
N ALA A 204 -14.91 27.61 -5.31
CA ALA A 204 -14.72 27.45 -3.85
C ALA A 204 -14.55 25.99 -3.40
N LYS A 205 -15.00 25.02 -4.19
CA LYS A 205 -14.85 23.57 -3.88
C LYS A 205 -13.54 22.98 -4.40
N THR A 206 -12.69 23.74 -5.06
CA THR A 206 -11.40 23.27 -5.56
C THR A 206 -10.57 22.68 -4.42
N HIS A 207 -10.13 21.46 -4.61
CA HIS A 207 -9.24 20.79 -3.67
C HIS A 207 -7.78 20.95 -4.13
N PHE A 208 -6.96 21.56 -3.29
CA PHE A 208 -5.52 21.63 -3.47
C PHE A 208 -4.83 20.63 -2.55
N SER A 209 -4.03 19.76 -3.14
CA SER A 209 -3.21 18.78 -2.42
C SER A 209 -1.77 19.27 -2.30
N PRO A 210 -1.09 19.03 -1.17
CA PRO A 210 0.32 19.37 -1.05
C PRO A 210 1.17 18.56 -2.03
N PHE A 211 2.18 19.24 -2.60
CA PHE A 211 3.18 18.65 -3.49
C PHE A 211 4.58 18.89 -2.92
N ASN A 212 4.76 18.63 -1.61
CA ASN A 212 5.94 18.89 -0.84
C ASN A 212 6.79 17.63 -0.63
N ARG A 213 8.09 17.85 -0.37
CA ARG A 213 9.09 16.77 -0.20
C ARG A 213 8.91 15.98 1.11
N GLY A 214 8.25 16.59 2.11
CA GLY A 214 8.34 16.17 3.51
C GLY A 214 9.64 16.66 4.16
N LEU A 215 9.64 16.88 5.46
CA LEU A 215 10.82 17.37 6.18
C LEU A 215 12.02 16.42 6.07
N ASN A 216 11.77 15.10 5.98
CA ASN A 216 12.77 14.07 5.78
C ASN A 216 13.22 13.86 4.33
N ASP A 217 12.65 14.57 3.35
CA ASP A 217 12.93 14.39 1.91
C ASP A 217 12.78 12.92 1.43
N GLY A 218 11.80 12.20 2.00
CA GLY A 218 11.60 10.78 1.72
C GLY A 218 12.68 9.85 2.28
N SER A 219 13.68 10.36 3.02
CA SER A 219 14.73 9.55 3.64
C SER A 219 14.22 8.78 4.86
N GLY A 220 14.73 7.56 5.06
CA GLY A 220 14.57 6.80 6.29
C GLY A 220 15.63 7.09 7.36
N GLU A 221 16.50 8.09 7.17
CA GLU A 221 17.56 8.45 8.12
C GLU A 221 17.00 8.99 9.44
N LEU A 222 17.56 8.51 10.58
CA LEU A 222 17.01 8.75 11.93
C LEU A 222 17.19 10.17 12.45
N ASP A 223 18.15 10.90 11.93
CA ASP A 223 18.49 12.27 12.30
C ASP A 223 17.61 13.32 11.60
N ARG A 224 16.78 12.91 10.65
CA ARG A 224 15.87 13.80 9.92
C ARG A 224 14.52 13.88 10.60
N GLU A 225 14.03 15.10 10.74
CA GLU A 225 12.66 15.33 11.23
C GLU A 225 11.63 14.80 10.22
N CYS A 226 10.62 14.06 10.69
CA CYS A 226 9.50 13.62 9.87
C CYS A 226 8.31 14.54 10.03
N GLY A 227 7.67 14.90 8.91
CA GLY A 227 6.47 15.76 8.91
C GLY A 227 6.20 16.38 7.54
N ALA A 228 5.10 17.12 7.45
CA ALA A 228 4.73 17.85 6.25
C ALA A 228 5.65 19.05 6.00
N GLY A 229 5.68 19.52 4.74
CA GLY A 229 6.46 20.67 4.32
C GLY A 229 7.70 20.29 3.53
N ASN A 230 8.68 21.17 3.50
CA ASN A 230 9.94 20.99 2.80
C ASN A 230 11.12 21.19 3.77
N PRO A 231 12.21 20.41 3.63
CA PRO A 231 13.38 20.57 4.49
C PRO A 231 14.03 21.92 4.28
N ALA A 232 14.74 22.41 5.28
CA ALA A 232 15.62 23.57 5.15
C ALA A 232 16.72 23.25 4.14
N THR A 233 17.04 24.21 3.27
CA THR A 233 18.10 24.13 2.26
C THR A 233 18.85 25.46 2.22
N ASP A 234 20.00 25.49 1.57
CA ASP A 234 20.75 26.72 1.32
C ASP A 234 20.05 27.66 0.30
N SER A 235 18.90 27.25 -0.22
CA SER A 235 18.06 27.93 -1.19
C SER A 235 16.63 28.09 -0.68
N ILE A 236 15.73 28.55 -1.55
CA ILE A 236 14.30 28.59 -1.27
C ILE A 236 13.78 27.15 -1.16
N LYS A 237 13.00 26.82 -0.12
CA LYS A 237 12.54 25.45 0.15
C LYS A 237 11.75 24.83 -1.00
N THR A 238 11.07 25.67 -1.79
CA THR A 238 10.31 25.24 -2.98
C THR A 238 11.13 25.16 -4.26
N ALA A 239 12.43 25.47 -4.21
CA ALA A 239 13.32 25.46 -5.39
C ALA A 239 13.37 24.13 -6.12
N TYR A 240 13.17 23.00 -5.43
CA TYR A 240 13.10 21.67 -6.06
C TYR A 240 12.08 21.61 -7.21
N LEU A 241 11.05 22.45 -7.20
CA LEU A 241 10.03 22.46 -8.24
C LEU A 241 10.65 22.87 -9.59
N TRP A 242 11.41 23.97 -9.66
CA TRP A 242 12.04 24.40 -10.91
C TRP A 242 13.44 23.82 -11.12
N GLU A 243 14.15 23.47 -10.05
CA GLU A 243 15.48 22.86 -10.15
C GLU A 243 15.46 21.37 -10.51
N LYS A 244 14.38 20.64 -10.16
CA LYS A 244 14.29 19.19 -10.37
C LYS A 244 13.04 18.77 -11.16
N ILE A 245 11.85 19.23 -10.76
CA ILE A 245 10.60 18.75 -11.34
C ILE A 245 10.34 19.32 -12.73
N LEU A 246 10.54 20.63 -12.91
CA LEU A 246 10.34 21.33 -14.18
C LEU A 246 11.54 21.24 -15.14
N GLN A 247 12.59 20.49 -14.80
CA GLN A 247 13.67 20.22 -15.77
C GLN A 247 13.12 19.40 -16.94
N LYS A 248 13.56 19.68 -18.18
CA LYS A 248 12.97 19.13 -19.41
C LYS A 248 12.73 17.63 -19.38
N ASP A 249 13.77 16.86 -19.08
CA ASP A 249 13.67 15.38 -19.02
C ASP A 249 12.72 14.93 -17.89
N SER A 250 12.81 15.59 -16.74
CA SER A 250 11.98 15.32 -15.58
C SER A 250 10.51 15.65 -15.85
N LEU A 251 10.24 16.75 -16.54
CA LEU A 251 8.91 17.18 -16.90
C LEU A 251 8.27 16.25 -17.96
N LEU A 252 9.01 15.88 -18.99
CA LEU A 252 8.54 14.89 -19.96
C LEU A 252 8.22 13.54 -19.31
N HIS A 253 9.11 13.04 -18.45
CA HIS A 253 8.86 11.82 -17.69
C HIS A 253 7.60 11.95 -16.81
N LEU A 254 7.43 13.09 -16.14
CA LEU A 254 6.23 13.35 -15.32
C LEU A 254 4.96 13.28 -16.16
N ILE A 255 4.91 13.99 -17.30
CA ILE A 255 3.72 14.07 -18.16
C ILE A 255 3.42 12.74 -18.84
N LEU A 256 4.43 12.15 -19.46
CA LEU A 256 4.23 10.99 -20.31
C LEU A 256 4.14 9.67 -19.52
N GLN A 257 4.79 9.58 -18.35
CA GLN A 257 4.88 8.34 -17.58
C GLN A 257 4.12 8.39 -16.25
N MET A 258 4.15 9.52 -15.51
CA MET A 258 3.64 9.60 -14.13
C MET A 258 2.27 10.25 -14.00
N ILE A 259 1.76 10.94 -15.04
CA ILE A 259 0.37 11.41 -15.09
C ILE A 259 -0.43 10.41 -15.91
N LYS A 260 -1.60 10.00 -15.40
CA LYS A 260 -2.47 9.00 -16.03
C LYS A 260 -3.89 9.54 -16.20
N PRO A 261 -4.65 9.05 -17.20
CA PRO A 261 -6.07 9.37 -17.30
C PRO A 261 -6.82 8.91 -16.04
N GLY A 262 -7.72 9.72 -15.54
CA GLY A 262 -8.68 9.34 -14.51
C GLY A 262 -9.85 8.54 -15.08
N GLY A 263 -10.63 7.90 -14.21
CA GLY A 263 -11.79 7.10 -14.64
C GLY A 263 -12.97 7.91 -15.19
N LYS A 264 -12.97 9.23 -15.03
CA LYS A 264 -13.97 10.15 -15.57
C LYS A 264 -13.35 11.00 -16.67
N SER A 265 -14.16 11.40 -17.65
CA SER A 265 -13.72 12.28 -18.73
C SER A 265 -12.99 13.52 -18.18
N ASN A 266 -11.88 13.87 -18.80
CA ASN A 266 -11.04 15.04 -18.47
C ASN A 266 -10.47 15.09 -17.03
N THR A 267 -10.46 13.99 -16.30
CA THR A 267 -9.74 13.89 -15.02
C THR A 267 -8.39 13.21 -15.21
N VAL A 268 -7.39 13.65 -14.46
CA VAL A 268 -6.07 13.05 -14.48
C VAL A 268 -5.67 12.60 -13.07
N ILE A 269 -4.98 11.46 -13.01
CA ILE A 269 -4.30 10.99 -11.80
C ILE A 269 -2.87 11.50 -11.87
N PHE A 270 -2.57 12.47 -11.02
CA PHE A 270 -1.24 13.05 -10.91
C PHE A 270 -0.49 12.40 -9.76
N ALA A 271 0.74 11.94 -9.98
CA ALA A 271 1.54 11.35 -8.91
C ALA A 271 1.82 12.38 -7.82
N ARG A 272 1.55 12.04 -6.57
CA ARG A 272 1.95 12.86 -5.42
C ARG A 272 3.47 12.91 -5.31
N TYR A 273 4.01 13.91 -4.66
CA TYR A 273 5.46 14.07 -4.61
C TYR A 273 6.18 12.81 -4.10
N HIS A 274 5.76 12.23 -2.98
CA HIS A 274 6.39 11.03 -2.42
C HIS A 274 6.31 9.79 -3.35
N GLN A 275 5.26 9.70 -4.19
CA GLN A 275 5.11 8.63 -5.18
C GLN A 275 6.06 8.82 -6.35
N LEU A 276 6.21 10.05 -6.83
CA LEU A 276 7.17 10.41 -7.86
C LEU A 276 8.62 10.21 -7.38
N ASP A 277 8.90 10.66 -6.15
CA ASP A 277 10.24 10.62 -5.56
C ASP A 277 10.72 9.17 -5.36
N VAL A 278 9.89 8.31 -4.76
CA VAL A 278 10.26 6.91 -4.52
C VAL A 278 10.53 6.15 -5.82
N VAL A 279 9.70 6.34 -6.86
CA VAL A 279 9.91 5.67 -8.15
C VAL A 279 11.22 6.13 -8.78
N ARG A 280 11.50 7.43 -8.75
CA ARG A 280 12.74 8.00 -9.30
C ARG A 280 13.97 7.53 -8.54
N LYS A 281 13.96 7.59 -7.21
CA LYS A 281 15.08 7.15 -6.37
C LYS A 281 15.38 5.65 -6.57
N LEU A 282 14.33 4.82 -6.65
CA LEU A 282 14.49 3.39 -6.91
C LEU A 282 15.07 3.12 -8.31
N CYS A 283 14.58 3.79 -9.35
CA CYS A 283 15.16 3.67 -10.69
C CYS A 283 16.63 4.12 -10.73
N GLN A 284 16.97 5.21 -10.07
CA GLN A 284 18.34 5.73 -10.01
C GLN A 284 19.31 4.75 -9.30
N ILE A 285 18.90 4.20 -8.14
CA ILE A 285 19.76 3.27 -7.40
C ILE A 285 19.95 1.96 -8.19
N VAL A 286 18.88 1.44 -8.80
CA VAL A 286 18.96 0.24 -9.65
C VAL A 286 19.83 0.46 -10.88
N GLN A 287 19.77 1.64 -11.52
CA GLN A 287 20.68 1.98 -12.63
C GLN A 287 22.16 2.02 -12.18
N LYS A 288 22.40 2.47 -10.96
CA LYS A 288 23.75 2.52 -10.39
C LYS A 288 24.27 1.13 -10.01
N GLU A 289 23.50 0.38 -9.23
CA GLU A 289 23.91 -0.88 -8.62
C GLU A 289 23.66 -2.11 -9.50
N GLY A 290 22.59 -2.11 -10.28
CA GLY A 290 22.16 -3.26 -11.06
C GLY A 290 21.21 -4.18 -10.31
N VAL A 291 21.26 -5.49 -10.61
CA VAL A 291 20.41 -6.53 -10.01
C VAL A 291 20.99 -7.01 -8.69
N GLY A 292 20.14 -7.45 -7.75
CA GLY A 292 20.51 -8.02 -6.45
C GLY A 292 20.18 -7.13 -5.25
N GLY A 293 19.74 -5.89 -5.48
CA GLY A 293 19.38 -4.95 -4.40
C GLY A 293 18.09 -5.32 -3.67
N ARG A 294 17.98 -4.89 -2.40
CA ARG A 294 16.81 -5.06 -1.55
C ARG A 294 16.41 -3.71 -0.97
N TYR A 295 15.16 -3.31 -1.16
CA TYR A 295 14.71 -1.97 -0.81
C TYR A 295 13.38 -2.04 -0.07
N LEU A 296 13.32 -1.50 1.15
CA LEU A 296 12.10 -1.33 1.92
C LEU A 296 11.51 0.05 1.68
N ILE A 297 10.26 0.09 1.25
CA ILE A 297 9.49 1.31 1.06
C ILE A 297 8.41 1.35 2.13
N GLN A 298 8.61 2.21 3.14
CA GLN A 298 7.64 2.41 4.20
C GLN A 298 6.76 3.61 3.88
N HIS A 299 5.56 3.34 3.40
CA HIS A 299 4.55 4.34 3.11
C HIS A 299 3.29 4.08 3.93
N SER A 300 2.79 5.09 4.60
CA SER A 300 1.60 5.05 5.45
C SER A 300 0.40 4.35 4.78
N ALA A 301 -0.44 3.72 5.58
CA ALA A 301 -1.71 3.16 5.08
C ALA A 301 -2.58 4.29 4.52
N GLY A 302 -3.09 4.11 3.29
CA GLY A 302 -3.88 5.15 2.61
C GLY A 302 -3.08 6.15 1.78
N SER A 303 -1.75 6.07 1.76
CA SER A 303 -0.88 6.94 0.96
C SER A 303 -0.91 6.69 -0.56
N GLY A 304 -1.64 5.67 -1.02
CA GLY A 304 -1.69 5.29 -2.44
C GLY A 304 -0.54 4.38 -2.90
N LYS A 305 -0.08 3.46 -2.05
CA LYS A 305 0.98 2.48 -2.35
C LYS A 305 0.75 1.71 -3.66
N SER A 306 -0.50 1.30 -3.94
CA SER A 306 -0.82 0.56 -5.17
C SER A 306 -0.48 1.35 -6.44
N ASN A 307 -0.68 2.68 -6.44
CA ASN A 307 -0.25 3.53 -7.55
C ASN A 307 1.28 3.59 -7.65
N SER A 308 1.99 3.72 -6.52
CA SER A 308 3.46 3.72 -6.50
C SER A 308 4.02 2.40 -7.06
N ILE A 309 3.42 1.26 -6.69
CA ILE A 309 3.75 -0.08 -7.20
C ILE A 309 3.54 -0.15 -8.71
N ALA A 310 2.40 0.34 -9.20
CA ALA A 310 2.09 0.33 -10.63
C ALA A 310 3.07 1.21 -11.43
N TRP A 311 3.36 2.44 -10.99
CA TRP A 311 4.37 3.28 -11.62
C TRP A 311 5.76 2.65 -11.59
N LEU A 312 6.15 2.06 -10.45
CA LEU A 312 7.45 1.38 -10.33
C LEU A 312 7.54 0.19 -11.28
N ALA A 313 6.51 -0.66 -11.33
CA ALA A 313 6.47 -1.82 -12.22
C ALA A 313 6.65 -1.40 -13.69
N CYS A 314 5.91 -0.37 -14.13
CA CYS A 314 6.04 0.16 -15.50
C CYS A 314 7.43 0.77 -15.75
N ALA A 315 8.00 1.48 -14.78
CA ALA A 315 9.32 2.11 -14.92
C ALA A 315 10.47 1.08 -15.00
N LEU A 316 10.38 -0.01 -14.24
CA LEU A 316 11.40 -1.06 -14.20
C LEU A 316 11.44 -1.90 -15.49
N VAL A 317 10.33 -2.06 -16.21
CA VAL A 317 10.26 -2.81 -17.47
C VAL A 317 11.21 -2.25 -18.54
N GLY A 318 11.30 -0.93 -18.65
CA GLY A 318 12.14 -0.25 -19.65
C GLY A 318 13.50 0.21 -19.12
N LEU A 319 13.78 -0.04 -17.85
CA LEU A 319 14.97 0.49 -17.20
C LEU A 319 16.24 -0.17 -17.75
N SER A 320 17.18 0.66 -18.24
CA SER A 320 18.43 0.20 -18.86
C SER A 320 19.67 0.82 -18.20
N LYS A 321 20.76 0.07 -18.26
CA LYS A 321 22.12 0.51 -17.89
C LYS A 321 23.04 0.20 -19.05
N GLN A 322 23.77 1.22 -19.54
CA GLN A 322 24.65 1.06 -20.72
C GLN A 322 23.95 0.35 -21.89
N GLU A 323 22.75 0.84 -22.24
CA GLU A 323 21.90 0.33 -23.34
C GLU A 323 21.36 -1.10 -23.17
N LYS A 324 21.66 -1.79 -22.07
CA LYS A 324 21.12 -3.12 -21.75
C LYS A 324 19.98 -2.98 -20.75
N VAL A 325 18.85 -3.60 -21.04
CA VAL A 325 17.72 -3.68 -20.11
C VAL A 325 18.17 -4.44 -18.85
N ILE A 326 17.86 -3.89 -17.68
CA ILE A 326 18.31 -4.45 -16.39
C ILE A 326 17.49 -5.68 -16.02
N PHE A 327 16.15 -5.63 -16.20
CA PHE A 327 15.25 -6.72 -15.84
C PHE A 327 14.53 -7.30 -17.05
N ASP A 328 14.49 -8.61 -17.15
CA ASP A 328 13.73 -9.32 -18.18
C ASP A 328 12.23 -9.27 -17.90
N SER A 329 11.85 -9.41 -16.63
CA SER A 329 10.46 -9.35 -16.17
C SER A 329 10.35 -8.75 -14.77
N VAL A 330 9.21 -8.12 -14.51
CA VAL A 330 8.82 -7.57 -13.21
C VAL A 330 7.71 -8.44 -12.62
N LEU A 331 7.94 -9.00 -11.43
CA LEU A 331 6.98 -9.80 -10.69
C LEU A 331 6.34 -8.94 -9.61
N VAL A 332 5.02 -8.84 -9.59
CA VAL A 332 4.27 -8.09 -8.56
C VAL A 332 3.52 -9.09 -7.69
N ILE A 333 3.86 -9.13 -6.41
CA ILE A 333 3.33 -10.08 -5.45
C ILE A 333 2.38 -9.36 -4.50
N THR A 334 1.12 -9.84 -4.42
CA THR A 334 0.07 -9.27 -3.58
C THR A 334 -0.38 -10.25 -2.49
N ASP A 335 -0.91 -9.74 -1.37
CA ASP A 335 -1.38 -10.59 -0.26
C ASP A 335 -2.68 -11.34 -0.60
N ARG A 336 -3.59 -10.75 -1.39
CA ARG A 336 -4.95 -11.28 -1.59
C ARG A 336 -5.41 -11.22 -3.04
N ILE A 337 -6.22 -12.21 -3.43
CA ILE A 337 -6.82 -12.34 -4.77
C ILE A 337 -7.67 -11.11 -5.16
N ILE A 338 -8.34 -10.46 -4.21
CA ILE A 338 -9.15 -9.25 -4.48
C ILE A 338 -8.25 -8.05 -4.78
N LEU A 339 -7.15 -7.90 -4.04
CA LEU A 339 -6.14 -6.86 -4.29
C LEU A 339 -5.39 -7.10 -5.60
N ASP A 340 -5.20 -8.37 -5.97
CA ASP A 340 -4.61 -8.79 -7.23
C ASP A 340 -5.35 -8.18 -8.44
N ARG A 341 -6.69 -8.28 -8.47
CA ARG A 341 -7.51 -7.70 -9.55
C ARG A 341 -7.45 -6.18 -9.57
N GLN A 342 -7.60 -5.52 -8.42
CA GLN A 342 -7.53 -4.05 -8.34
C GLN A 342 -6.16 -3.53 -8.79
N LEU A 343 -5.09 -4.18 -8.36
CA LEU A 343 -3.74 -3.81 -8.76
C LEU A 343 -3.48 -4.12 -10.24
N GLN A 344 -4.02 -5.23 -10.76
CA GLN A 344 -3.98 -5.55 -12.18
C GLN A 344 -4.66 -4.46 -13.01
N ASP A 345 -5.88 -4.07 -12.65
CA ASP A 345 -6.62 -3.00 -13.34
C ASP A 345 -5.83 -1.67 -13.34
N ILE A 346 -5.17 -1.34 -12.20
CA ILE A 346 -4.34 -0.14 -12.09
C ILE A 346 -3.08 -0.26 -12.98
N ILE A 347 -2.38 -1.40 -12.95
CA ILE A 347 -1.17 -1.61 -13.75
C ILE A 347 -1.51 -1.60 -15.24
N GLU A 348 -2.60 -2.26 -15.66
CA GLU A 348 -3.05 -2.25 -17.05
C GLU A 348 -3.43 -0.84 -17.53
N ALA A 349 -4.08 -0.05 -16.66
CA ALA A 349 -4.39 1.35 -16.95
C ALA A 349 -3.13 2.24 -17.03
N PHE A 350 -2.06 1.87 -16.31
CA PHE A 350 -0.81 2.64 -16.26
C PHE A 350 0.18 2.23 -17.35
N CYS A 351 0.15 0.98 -17.81
CA CYS A 351 1.03 0.48 -18.86
C CYS A 351 0.42 0.70 -20.25
N PRO A 352 1.06 1.50 -21.11
CA PRO A 352 0.50 1.83 -22.43
C PRO A 352 0.56 0.66 -23.43
N ILE A 353 1.32 -0.40 -23.12
CA ILE A 353 1.55 -1.52 -24.02
C ILE A 353 0.60 -2.67 -23.68
N LYS A 354 -0.33 -2.96 -24.59
CA LYS A 354 -1.26 -4.10 -24.44
C LYS A 354 -0.52 -5.44 -24.51
N GLY A 355 -0.97 -6.41 -23.68
CA GLY A 355 -0.43 -7.77 -23.71
C GLY A 355 0.86 -8.00 -22.92
N VAL A 356 1.41 -6.96 -22.28
CA VAL A 356 2.64 -7.01 -21.48
C VAL A 356 2.39 -7.53 -20.06
N VAL A 357 1.15 -7.40 -19.57
CA VAL A 357 0.75 -7.83 -18.23
C VAL A 357 0.19 -9.24 -18.29
N GLY A 358 0.59 -10.10 -17.36
CA GLY A 358 0.08 -11.46 -17.17
C GLY A 358 -0.25 -11.73 -15.72
N ALA A 359 -1.35 -12.45 -15.43
CA ALA A 359 -1.70 -12.88 -14.10
C ALA A 359 -1.47 -14.38 -13.93
N ILE A 360 -0.83 -14.81 -12.82
CA ILE A 360 -0.62 -16.21 -12.50
C ILE A 360 -1.72 -16.69 -11.57
N THR A 361 -2.59 -17.55 -12.09
CA THR A 361 -3.71 -18.14 -11.34
C THR A 361 -3.50 -19.62 -10.99
N LYS A 362 -2.59 -20.35 -11.68
CA LYS A 362 -2.47 -21.82 -11.63
C LYS A 362 -1.07 -22.39 -11.25
N GLY A 363 -0.15 -21.58 -10.68
CA GLY A 363 1.14 -22.13 -10.20
C GLY A 363 2.35 -21.88 -11.12
N SER A 364 3.49 -22.56 -10.83
CA SER A 364 4.82 -22.30 -11.40
C SER A 364 4.94 -22.49 -12.91
N ARG A 365 4.26 -23.49 -13.47
CA ARG A 365 4.26 -23.74 -14.92
C ARG A 365 3.77 -22.55 -15.72
N GLN A 366 2.73 -21.88 -15.22
CA GLN A 366 2.19 -20.67 -15.85
C GLN A 366 3.19 -19.48 -15.80
N LEU A 367 4.09 -19.43 -14.79
CA LEU A 367 5.15 -18.43 -14.76
C LEU A 367 6.12 -18.61 -15.93
N LYS A 368 6.58 -19.84 -16.16
CA LYS A 368 7.50 -20.14 -17.27
C LYS A 368 6.85 -19.85 -18.62
N GLU A 369 5.57 -20.20 -18.77
CA GLU A 369 4.78 -19.88 -19.96
C GLU A 369 4.68 -18.36 -20.17
N ALA A 370 4.30 -17.60 -19.13
CA ALA A 370 4.18 -16.14 -19.21
C ALA A 370 5.52 -15.46 -19.57
N ILE A 371 6.64 -15.93 -19.02
CA ILE A 371 7.97 -15.40 -19.35
C ILE A 371 8.35 -15.75 -20.79
N SER A 372 8.06 -16.97 -21.24
CA SER A 372 8.34 -17.40 -22.63
C SER A 372 7.46 -16.69 -23.66
N GLU A 373 6.24 -16.33 -23.30
CA GLU A 373 5.34 -15.47 -24.09
C GLU A 373 5.77 -13.99 -24.11
N GLY A 374 6.84 -13.63 -23.41
CA GLY A 374 7.37 -12.27 -23.39
C GLY A 374 6.61 -11.30 -22.47
N LYS A 375 5.80 -11.79 -21.53
CA LYS A 375 5.16 -10.95 -20.53
C LYS A 375 6.20 -10.24 -19.69
N LYS A 376 6.11 -8.91 -19.64
CA LYS A 376 7.08 -8.06 -18.92
C LYS A 376 6.68 -7.80 -17.48
N ILE A 377 5.38 -7.74 -17.19
CA ILE A 377 4.86 -7.59 -15.83
C ILE A 377 3.98 -8.80 -15.53
N ILE A 378 4.30 -9.49 -14.44
CA ILE A 378 3.61 -10.70 -14.03
C ILE A 378 3.08 -10.49 -12.61
N ILE A 379 1.78 -10.62 -12.42
CA ILE A 379 1.12 -10.39 -11.13
C ILE A 379 0.75 -11.74 -10.51
N SER A 380 1.04 -11.92 -9.24
CA SER A 380 0.77 -13.16 -8.51
C SER A 380 0.46 -12.91 -7.04
N THR A 381 -0.19 -13.87 -6.40
CA THR A 381 -0.47 -13.80 -4.96
C THR A 381 0.67 -14.39 -4.14
N ILE A 382 0.78 -13.97 -2.89
CA ILE A 382 1.84 -14.39 -1.96
C ILE A 382 1.84 -15.91 -1.71
N GLN A 383 0.67 -16.56 -1.79
CA GLN A 383 0.55 -18.01 -1.62
C GLN A 383 1.28 -18.81 -2.73
N LYS A 384 1.52 -18.19 -3.88
CA LYS A 384 2.22 -18.80 -5.02
C LYS A 384 3.69 -18.40 -5.11
N PHE A 385 4.08 -17.40 -4.33
CA PHE A 385 5.44 -16.87 -4.35
C PHE A 385 6.53 -17.90 -4.04
N PRO A 386 6.36 -18.88 -3.12
CA PRO A 386 7.34 -19.95 -2.91
C PRO A 386 7.68 -20.71 -4.18
N TYR A 387 6.63 -21.14 -4.92
CA TYR A 387 6.81 -21.88 -6.18
C TYR A 387 7.52 -21.03 -7.26
N ILE A 388 7.27 -19.71 -7.24
CA ILE A 388 7.97 -18.77 -8.11
C ILE A 388 9.45 -18.68 -7.74
N LEU A 389 9.77 -18.63 -6.45
CA LEU A 389 11.15 -18.60 -5.97
C LEU A 389 11.93 -19.89 -6.28
N GLU A 390 11.28 -21.03 -6.30
CA GLU A 390 11.88 -22.31 -6.70
C GLU A 390 12.26 -22.34 -8.18
N ASP A 391 11.51 -21.66 -9.02
CA ASP A 391 11.75 -21.62 -10.46
C ASP A 391 12.81 -20.59 -10.89
N ILE A 392 12.98 -19.49 -10.14
CA ILE A 392 13.94 -18.43 -10.46
C ILE A 392 15.37 -18.94 -10.61
N PRO A 393 15.90 -19.84 -9.75
CA PRO A 393 17.24 -20.41 -9.91
C PRO A 393 17.42 -21.21 -11.21
N SER A 394 16.36 -21.84 -11.71
CA SER A 394 16.40 -22.57 -12.99
C SER A 394 16.50 -21.63 -14.20
N MET A 395 16.22 -20.34 -14.01
CA MET A 395 16.27 -19.28 -15.01
C MET A 395 17.44 -18.32 -14.78
N ARG A 396 18.65 -18.82 -14.55
CA ARG A 396 19.83 -18.03 -14.22
C ARG A 396 20.18 -16.93 -15.22
N ASP A 397 19.82 -17.13 -16.47
CA ASP A 397 20.07 -16.17 -17.55
C ASP A 397 19.06 -15.00 -17.55
N LYS A 398 17.98 -15.09 -16.75
CA LYS A 398 16.94 -14.06 -16.62
C LYS A 398 17.12 -13.25 -15.36
N LYS A 399 16.81 -11.97 -15.45
CA LYS A 399 16.91 -11.01 -14.35
C LYS A 399 15.51 -10.51 -13.97
N PHE A 400 15.21 -10.53 -12.68
CA PHE A 400 13.89 -10.22 -12.17
C PHE A 400 13.88 -9.01 -11.25
N ALA A 401 12.83 -8.20 -11.37
CA ALA A 401 12.44 -7.25 -10.33
C ALA A 401 11.21 -7.81 -9.59
N ILE A 402 11.28 -7.96 -8.28
CA ILE A 402 10.21 -8.53 -7.47
C ILE A 402 9.65 -7.42 -6.56
N ILE A 403 8.42 -7.00 -6.82
CA ILE A 403 7.72 -5.99 -6.02
C ILE A 403 6.75 -6.73 -5.10
N ILE A 404 6.84 -6.49 -3.80
CA ILE A 404 6.03 -7.16 -2.78
C ILE A 404 5.14 -6.11 -2.11
N ASP A 405 3.82 -6.25 -2.25
CA ASP A 405 2.85 -5.41 -1.52
C ASP A 405 2.54 -6.04 -0.16
N GLU A 406 2.42 -5.20 0.87
CA GLU A 406 2.19 -5.61 2.25
C GLU A 406 3.21 -6.66 2.76
N ALA A 407 4.50 -6.37 2.57
CA ALA A 407 5.64 -7.28 2.84
C ALA A 407 5.67 -7.86 4.28
N HIS A 408 4.93 -7.27 5.23
CA HIS A 408 4.78 -7.78 6.59
C HIS A 408 3.84 -8.99 6.72
N SER A 409 3.01 -9.27 5.71
CA SER A 409 2.09 -10.42 5.69
C SER A 409 2.76 -11.70 5.19
N SER A 410 3.94 -11.61 4.59
CA SER A 410 4.72 -12.76 4.14
C SER A 410 5.23 -13.56 5.35
N GLN A 411 4.36 -14.42 5.89
CA GLN A 411 4.70 -15.32 6.98
C GLN A 411 5.46 -16.54 6.44
N GLY A 412 6.74 -16.69 6.80
CA GLY A 412 7.57 -17.84 6.44
C GLY A 412 7.04 -19.21 6.90
N GLY A 413 6.17 -19.27 7.92
CA GLY A 413 5.70 -20.51 8.53
C GLY A 413 4.83 -21.44 7.69
N LYS A 414 4.16 -20.93 6.67
CA LYS A 414 3.41 -21.78 5.72
C LYS A 414 4.28 -22.33 4.59
N TYR A 415 5.37 -21.70 4.29
CA TYR A 415 6.28 -22.06 3.20
C TYR A 415 6.92 -23.45 3.40
N ALA A 416 7.35 -23.75 4.62
CA ALA A 416 7.95 -25.03 4.92
C ALA A 416 6.98 -26.22 4.82
N GLN A 417 5.68 -25.97 5.07
CA GLN A 417 4.66 -27.03 4.99
C GLN A 417 4.25 -27.35 3.55
N ASP A 418 4.25 -26.36 2.68
CA ASP A 418 3.85 -26.56 1.27
C ASP A 418 5.03 -27.09 0.44
N LEU A 419 6.29 -26.75 0.77
CA LEU A 419 7.47 -27.37 0.18
C LEU A 419 7.53 -28.88 0.44
N ALA A 420 7.22 -29.32 1.66
CA ALA A 420 7.18 -30.74 2.01
C ALA A 420 6.09 -31.52 1.26
N LYS A 421 5.01 -30.85 0.85
CA LYS A 421 3.93 -31.49 0.05
C LYS A 421 4.22 -31.52 -1.45
N THR A 422 5.04 -30.61 -1.96
CA THR A 422 5.22 -30.44 -3.42
C THR A 422 6.37 -31.26 -3.99
N THR A 423 7.35 -31.64 -3.17
CA THR A 423 8.48 -32.50 -3.58
C THR A 423 8.07 -33.97 -3.78
N GLY A 424 6.83 -34.34 -3.50
CA GLY A 424 6.32 -35.71 -3.59
C GLY A 424 5.71 -36.12 -4.93
N LYS A 425 5.73 -35.30 -5.96
CA LYS A 425 5.19 -35.66 -7.28
C LYS A 425 6.13 -35.20 -8.42
N ASP A 426 6.61 -36.14 -9.15
CA ASP A 426 7.38 -36.06 -10.38
C ASP A 426 8.92 -36.03 -10.26
N GLN A 427 9.51 -37.11 -9.75
CA GLN A 427 10.83 -37.57 -10.22
C GLN A 427 10.92 -39.09 -10.10
N GLU A 428 10.63 -39.76 -11.20
CA GLU A 428 11.15 -41.11 -11.44
C GLU A 428 12.66 -40.99 -11.79
N ASN A 429 13.47 -41.79 -11.08
CA ASN A 429 14.89 -42.05 -11.32
C ASN A 429 15.92 -40.92 -11.01
N GLN A 430 16.22 -40.76 -9.73
CA GLN A 430 17.61 -40.64 -9.19
C GLN A 430 17.53 -40.73 -7.68
N GLN A 431 18.24 -41.69 -7.05
CA GLN A 431 18.47 -41.68 -5.60
C GLN A 431 19.32 -40.42 -5.25
N GLU A 432 18.64 -39.29 -5.02
CA GLU A 432 19.31 -38.14 -4.43
C GLU A 432 19.59 -38.44 -2.93
N ASP A 433 20.79 -38.12 -2.50
CA ASP A 433 21.14 -38.17 -1.09
C ASP A 433 20.34 -37.15 -0.27
N LEU A 434 19.88 -37.54 0.93
CA LEU A 434 19.09 -36.67 1.83
C LEU A 434 19.75 -35.32 2.07
N GLU A 435 21.06 -35.28 2.17
CA GLU A 435 21.80 -34.01 2.41
C GLU A 435 21.75 -33.09 1.20
N THR A 436 21.84 -33.62 0.00
CA THR A 436 21.69 -32.88 -1.26
C THR A 436 20.26 -32.31 -1.40
N PHE A 437 19.24 -33.11 -1.05
CA PHE A 437 17.85 -32.64 -1.01
C PHE A 437 17.63 -31.51 -0.01
N LEU A 438 18.17 -31.65 1.21
CA LEU A 438 18.08 -30.63 2.24
C LEU A 438 18.84 -29.36 1.86
N SER A 439 20.01 -29.48 1.27
CA SER A 439 20.79 -28.34 0.75
C SER A 439 20.03 -27.59 -0.33
N LYS A 440 19.39 -28.29 -1.26
CA LYS A 440 18.51 -27.66 -2.29
C LYS A 440 17.32 -26.96 -1.67
N ALA A 441 16.69 -27.55 -0.65
CA ALA A 441 15.55 -26.94 0.05
C ALA A 441 15.95 -25.67 0.81
N ILE A 442 17.17 -25.63 1.38
CA ILE A 442 17.77 -24.45 2.01
C ILE A 442 18.06 -23.38 0.96
N GLN A 443 18.67 -23.77 -0.16
CA GLN A 443 19.01 -22.85 -1.25
C GLN A 443 17.76 -22.19 -1.86
N ALA A 444 16.66 -22.93 -2.01
CA ALA A 444 15.40 -22.38 -2.54
C ALA A 444 14.77 -21.29 -1.65
N LYS A 445 15.10 -21.27 -0.36
CA LYS A 445 14.62 -20.26 0.60
C LYS A 445 15.44 -18.95 0.59
N LYS A 446 16.61 -18.90 -0.06
CA LYS A 446 17.51 -17.74 -0.09
C LYS A 446 17.05 -16.69 -1.11
N PHE A 447 17.43 -15.44 -0.87
CA PHE A 447 17.31 -14.39 -1.89
C PHE A 447 18.13 -14.75 -3.13
N GLN A 448 17.48 -14.63 -4.29
CA GLN A 448 18.12 -15.01 -5.54
C GLN A 448 19.02 -13.88 -6.06
N PRO A 449 20.29 -14.17 -6.44
CA PRO A 449 21.23 -13.16 -6.92
C PRO A 449 20.83 -12.50 -8.25
N ASN A 450 19.98 -13.17 -9.04
CA ASN A 450 19.43 -12.65 -10.28
C ASN A 450 18.11 -11.88 -10.10
N ALA A 451 17.74 -11.51 -8.86
CA ALA A 451 16.53 -10.76 -8.55
C ALA A 451 16.82 -9.58 -7.63
N SER A 452 16.13 -8.45 -7.87
CA SER A 452 16.04 -7.32 -6.94
C SER A 452 14.66 -7.29 -6.29
N TYR A 453 14.60 -6.90 -5.00
CA TYR A 453 13.37 -6.94 -4.20
C TYR A 453 12.97 -5.54 -3.75
N PHE A 454 11.70 -5.20 -3.97
CA PHE A 454 11.09 -3.92 -3.62
C PHE A 454 9.89 -4.18 -2.70
N ALA A 455 10.09 -4.06 -1.40
CA ALA A 455 9.10 -4.39 -0.39
C ALA A 455 8.34 -3.14 0.05
N PHE A 456 7.04 -3.08 -0.21
CA PHE A 456 6.14 -2.02 0.23
C PHE A 456 5.41 -2.43 1.50
N SER A 457 5.42 -1.59 2.53
CA SER A 457 4.69 -1.81 3.76
C SER A 457 4.31 -0.49 4.44
N ALA A 458 3.16 -0.45 5.09
CA ALA A 458 2.81 0.65 5.99
C ALA A 458 3.34 0.40 7.41
N THR A 459 3.45 -0.86 7.78
CA THR A 459 3.75 -1.32 9.13
C THR A 459 4.78 -2.45 9.08
N PRO A 460 6.04 -2.15 8.68
CA PRO A 460 7.08 -3.15 8.62
C PRO A 460 7.32 -3.75 10.00
N LYS A 461 7.45 -5.08 10.04
CA LYS A 461 7.86 -5.80 11.24
C LYS A 461 9.39 -5.77 11.38
N PRO A 462 9.95 -6.10 12.56
CA PRO A 462 11.40 -6.23 12.74
C PRO A 462 12.07 -7.06 11.65
N GLU A 463 11.48 -8.21 11.32
CA GLU A 463 11.99 -9.12 10.30
C GLU A 463 11.98 -8.47 8.89
N THR A 464 10.95 -7.68 8.59
CA THR A 464 10.86 -6.97 7.30
C THR A 464 11.92 -5.88 7.18
N LEU A 465 12.20 -5.16 8.27
CA LEU A 465 13.27 -4.17 8.33
C LEU A 465 14.64 -4.81 8.14
N GLU A 466 14.90 -5.93 8.80
CA GLU A 466 16.18 -6.63 8.69
C GLU A 466 16.41 -7.25 7.31
N LEU A 467 15.33 -7.76 6.67
CA LEU A 467 15.39 -8.37 5.33
C LEU A 467 15.56 -7.36 4.20
N PHE A 468 14.85 -6.24 4.24
CA PHE A 468 14.73 -5.30 3.12
C PHE A 468 15.21 -3.88 3.45
N GLY A 469 15.44 -3.56 4.72
CA GLY A 469 15.94 -2.25 5.16
C GLY A 469 17.42 -2.06 4.85
N MET A 470 17.84 -0.80 4.88
CA MET A 470 19.23 -0.41 4.77
C MET A 470 19.87 -0.39 6.17
N GLN A 471 21.05 -0.94 6.31
CA GLN A 471 21.80 -0.87 7.56
C GLN A 471 22.55 0.46 7.63
N THR A 472 22.38 1.19 8.74
CA THR A 472 23.12 2.42 9.02
C THR A 472 24.52 2.11 9.55
N SER A 473 25.39 3.12 9.61
CA SER A 473 26.72 3.00 10.23
C SER A 473 26.67 2.62 11.71
N GLN A 474 25.55 2.87 12.39
CA GLN A 474 25.28 2.50 13.77
C GLN A 474 24.69 1.08 13.93
N GLY A 475 24.59 0.32 12.83
CA GLY A 475 24.03 -1.04 12.83
C GLY A 475 22.50 -1.11 12.87
N LYS A 476 21.79 0.01 12.90
CA LYS A 476 20.32 0.04 12.87
C LYS A 476 19.81 -0.18 11.45
N PHE A 477 18.63 -0.81 11.31
CA PHE A 477 17.98 -0.98 10.02
C PHE A 477 16.88 0.06 9.83
N ILE A 478 16.86 0.71 8.67
CA ILE A 478 15.93 1.79 8.29
C ILE A 478 15.33 1.53 6.90
N PRO A 479 14.15 2.09 6.57
CA PRO A 479 13.61 1.99 5.22
C PRO A 479 14.43 2.82 4.21
N PHE A 480 14.50 2.36 2.97
CA PHE A 480 15.07 3.11 1.84
C PHE A 480 14.30 4.41 1.56
N HIS A 481 12.98 4.33 1.63
CA HIS A 481 12.11 5.49 1.44
C HIS A 481 10.99 5.50 2.47
N LEU A 482 10.78 6.66 3.08
CA LEU A 482 9.80 6.86 4.14
C LEU A 482 8.79 7.96 3.79
N TYR A 483 7.51 7.61 3.81
CA TYR A 483 6.38 8.53 3.89
C TYR A 483 5.57 8.19 5.13
N SER A 484 5.83 8.91 6.23
CA SER A 484 5.34 8.57 7.57
C SER A 484 3.84 8.80 7.73
N MET A 485 3.25 8.18 8.76
CA MET A 485 1.85 8.42 9.12
C MET A 485 1.64 9.88 9.56
N LYS A 486 2.57 10.44 10.34
CA LYS A 486 2.56 11.85 10.75
C LYS A 486 2.49 12.78 9.53
N GLN A 487 3.39 12.61 8.57
CA GLN A 487 3.41 13.41 7.34
C GLN A 487 2.08 13.29 6.57
N ALA A 488 1.57 12.08 6.42
CA ALA A 488 0.32 11.83 5.68
C ALA A 488 -0.91 12.47 6.34
N ILE A 489 -0.94 12.53 7.68
CA ILE A 489 -2.00 13.23 8.46
C ILE A 489 -1.85 14.75 8.30
N GLU A 490 -0.66 15.29 8.50
CA GLU A 490 -0.39 16.73 8.39
C GLU A 490 -0.64 17.27 6.97
N GLU A 491 -0.39 16.47 5.95
CA GLU A 491 -0.69 16.77 4.54
C GLU A 491 -2.18 16.58 4.18
N GLY A 492 -2.99 16.03 5.07
CA GLY A 492 -4.42 15.79 4.85
C GLY A 492 -4.72 14.67 3.87
N PHE A 493 -3.74 13.80 3.55
CA PHE A 493 -3.98 12.61 2.70
C PHE A 493 -4.67 11.47 3.43
N ILE A 494 -4.52 11.43 4.74
CA ILE A 494 -5.25 10.53 5.62
C ILE A 494 -5.76 11.29 6.83
N LEU A 495 -6.80 10.77 7.47
CA LEU A 495 -7.33 11.31 8.72
C LEU A 495 -6.62 10.68 9.92
N ASP A 496 -6.48 11.44 10.99
CA ASP A 496 -6.05 10.95 12.29
C ASP A 496 -7.16 10.10 12.90
N VAL A 497 -6.98 8.78 12.88
CA VAL A 497 -7.99 7.84 13.39
C VAL A 497 -8.10 7.84 14.90
N LEU A 498 -7.09 8.33 15.60
CA LEU A 498 -7.04 8.40 17.06
C LEU A 498 -7.55 9.74 17.63
N ALA A 499 -8.01 10.65 16.77
CA ALA A 499 -8.50 11.96 17.17
C ALA A 499 -9.74 11.89 18.10
N HIS A 500 -10.60 10.88 17.90
CA HIS A 500 -11.80 10.65 18.73
C HIS A 500 -11.88 9.17 19.11
N TYR A 501 -11.32 8.86 20.25
CA TYR A 501 -11.28 7.51 20.81
C TYR A 501 -12.09 7.44 22.09
N ILE A 502 -13.08 6.55 22.14
CA ILE A 502 -14.00 6.37 23.26
C ILE A 502 -13.85 4.96 23.80
N THR A 503 -13.60 4.80 25.09
CA THR A 503 -13.58 3.49 25.76
C THR A 503 -14.81 3.27 26.62
N TYR A 504 -15.27 2.01 26.64
CA TYR A 504 -16.31 1.52 27.52
C TYR A 504 -15.78 0.42 28.42
N LYS A 505 -16.21 0.39 29.66
CA LYS A 505 -15.86 -0.61 30.65
C LYS A 505 -17.04 -1.51 30.97
N ASP A 506 -16.77 -2.80 30.97
CA ASP A 506 -17.76 -3.84 31.34
C ASP A 506 -17.84 -4.03 32.82
N TYR A 507 -19.06 -4.03 33.37
CA TYR A 507 -19.36 -4.50 34.73
C TYR A 507 -20.26 -5.72 34.63
N ALA A 508 -19.73 -6.87 35.02
CA ALA A 508 -20.45 -8.13 34.96
C ALA A 508 -20.51 -8.80 36.34
N LYS A 509 -21.71 -9.19 36.80
CA LYS A 509 -21.88 -10.02 37.95
C LYS A 509 -22.16 -11.46 37.52
N VAL A 510 -21.21 -12.34 37.82
CA VAL A 510 -21.28 -13.77 37.51
C VAL A 510 -21.51 -14.54 38.80
N MET A 511 -22.34 -15.56 38.72
CA MET A 511 -22.60 -16.47 39.85
C MET A 511 -22.21 -17.89 39.46
N SER A 512 -21.63 -18.63 40.42
CA SER A 512 -21.47 -20.07 40.29
C SER A 512 -22.82 -20.76 40.31
N THR A 513 -23.02 -21.74 39.42
CA THR A 513 -24.22 -22.56 39.33
C THR A 513 -24.07 -23.89 40.06
N ILE A 514 -22.90 -24.18 40.63
CA ILE A 514 -22.62 -25.40 41.41
C ILE A 514 -22.11 -25.07 42.77
N LEU A 515 -22.43 -25.98 43.71
CA LEU A 515 -22.08 -25.87 45.13
C LEU A 515 -20.65 -26.32 45.47
N ASN A 516 -20.01 -27.09 44.59
CA ASN A 516 -18.62 -27.52 44.71
C ASN A 516 -17.68 -26.48 44.10
N ASP A 517 -16.60 -26.16 44.81
CA ASP A 517 -15.58 -25.18 44.39
C ASP A 517 -14.44 -25.89 43.66
N PRO A 518 -14.54 -26.12 42.33
CA PRO A 518 -13.47 -26.75 41.55
C PRO A 518 -12.29 -25.81 41.44
N HIS A 519 -11.10 -26.33 41.64
CA HIS A 519 -9.85 -25.59 41.44
C HIS A 519 -9.56 -25.36 39.94
N TYR A 520 -9.44 -24.09 39.58
CA TYR A 520 -9.09 -23.66 38.22
C TYR A 520 -7.76 -22.92 38.20
N GLU A 521 -6.99 -23.10 37.13
CA GLU A 521 -5.85 -22.25 36.90
C GLU A 521 -6.31 -20.79 36.68
N LYS A 522 -5.89 -19.88 37.58
CA LYS A 522 -6.42 -18.52 37.71
C LYS A 522 -6.39 -17.72 36.37
N ASN A 523 -5.27 -17.76 35.65
CA ASN A 523 -5.11 -16.99 34.40
C ASN A 523 -5.97 -17.52 33.28
N LEU A 524 -6.06 -18.83 33.12
CA LEU A 524 -6.86 -19.50 32.11
C LEU A 524 -8.36 -19.35 32.38
N ALA A 525 -8.75 -19.49 33.65
CA ALA A 525 -10.11 -19.29 34.07
C ALA A 525 -10.60 -17.84 33.85
N LEU A 526 -9.80 -16.85 34.21
CA LEU A 526 -10.10 -15.44 33.93
C LEU A 526 -10.23 -15.15 32.43
N LYS A 527 -9.36 -15.71 31.59
CA LYS A 527 -9.42 -15.54 30.14
C LYS A 527 -10.69 -16.16 29.53
N LYS A 528 -11.08 -17.36 29.99
CA LYS A 528 -12.32 -18.02 29.57
C LYS A 528 -13.55 -17.26 30.05
N LEU A 529 -13.52 -16.75 31.28
CA LEU A 529 -14.62 -15.99 31.87
C LEU A 529 -14.82 -14.66 31.16
N LYS A 530 -13.75 -13.92 30.88
CA LYS A 530 -13.82 -12.70 30.08
C LYS A 530 -14.42 -12.95 28.69
N ARG A 531 -14.02 -14.04 28.04
CA ARG A 531 -14.59 -14.44 26.75
C ARG A 531 -16.08 -14.82 26.88
N TYR A 532 -16.46 -15.57 27.89
CA TYR A 532 -17.86 -15.93 28.15
C TYR A 532 -18.74 -14.70 28.33
N ILE A 533 -18.30 -13.72 29.13
CA ILE A 533 -19.02 -12.47 29.36
C ILE A 533 -19.17 -11.69 28.07
N ARG A 534 -18.09 -11.56 27.33
CA ARG A 534 -18.08 -10.84 26.05
C ARG A 534 -19.03 -11.45 25.00
N ASP A 535 -19.00 -12.77 24.85
CA ASP A 535 -19.79 -13.50 23.86
C ASP A 535 -21.23 -13.80 24.32
N HIS A 536 -21.60 -13.38 25.54
CA HIS A 536 -22.93 -13.64 26.10
C HIS A 536 -24.02 -12.77 25.41
N PRO A 537 -25.20 -13.32 25.07
CA PRO A 537 -26.26 -12.58 24.38
C PRO A 537 -26.66 -11.25 25.02
N LYS A 538 -26.73 -11.18 26.38
CA LYS A 538 -27.00 -9.94 27.07
C LYS A 538 -25.91 -8.88 26.85
N SER A 539 -24.64 -9.25 26.80
CA SER A 539 -23.53 -8.36 26.52
C SER A 539 -23.60 -7.83 25.10
N ILE A 540 -23.79 -8.74 24.14
CA ILE A 540 -23.92 -8.38 22.71
C ILE A 540 -25.12 -7.44 22.49
N GLN A 541 -26.27 -7.72 23.13
CA GLN A 541 -27.44 -6.86 23.04
C GLN A 541 -27.18 -5.45 23.59
N ALA A 542 -26.60 -5.33 24.79
CA ALA A 542 -26.29 -4.05 25.40
C ALA A 542 -25.26 -3.24 24.60
N LYS A 543 -24.21 -3.90 24.08
CA LYS A 543 -23.24 -3.25 23.21
C LYS A 543 -23.87 -2.80 21.89
N THR A 544 -24.75 -3.60 21.29
CA THR A 544 -25.48 -3.24 20.07
C THR A 544 -26.36 -2.02 20.30
N GLU A 545 -27.04 -1.93 21.42
CA GLU A 545 -27.85 -0.76 21.82
C GLU A 545 -27.00 0.51 21.92
N VAL A 546 -25.84 0.42 22.59
CA VAL A 546 -24.87 1.55 22.67
C VAL A 546 -24.39 1.95 21.28
N MET A 547 -24.05 0.99 20.41
CA MET A 547 -23.58 1.27 19.03
C MET A 547 -24.66 1.97 18.19
N LEU A 548 -25.92 1.50 18.26
CA LEU A 548 -27.03 2.08 17.53
C LEU A 548 -27.38 3.46 18.07
N ASN A 549 -27.44 3.64 19.37
CA ASN A 549 -27.68 4.94 20.00
C ASN A 549 -26.60 5.96 19.60
N HIS A 550 -25.33 5.58 19.64
CA HIS A 550 -24.24 6.43 19.18
C HIS A 550 -24.34 6.73 17.68
N PHE A 551 -24.69 5.74 16.87
CA PHE A 551 -24.82 5.93 15.42
C PHE A 551 -25.92 6.94 15.09
N TYR A 552 -27.13 6.76 15.65
CA TYR A 552 -28.27 7.59 15.30
C TYR A 552 -28.26 8.97 15.98
N SER A 553 -27.61 9.09 17.13
CA SER A 553 -27.44 10.38 17.80
C SER A 553 -26.35 11.26 17.17
N TYR A 554 -25.29 10.65 16.59
CA TYR A 554 -24.14 11.40 16.13
C TYR A 554 -23.67 11.02 14.70
N VAL A 555 -23.42 9.73 14.45
CA VAL A 555 -22.70 9.31 13.23
C VAL A 555 -23.54 9.50 11.96
N HIS A 556 -24.83 9.20 12.03
CA HIS A 556 -25.68 9.18 10.84
C HIS A 556 -25.78 10.54 10.14
N THR A 557 -25.58 11.65 10.85
CA THR A 557 -25.57 13.02 10.30
C THR A 557 -24.26 13.37 9.61
N GLN A 558 -23.20 12.62 9.90
CA GLN A 558 -21.88 12.88 9.34
C GLN A 558 -21.85 12.57 7.84
N ILE A 559 -20.89 13.17 7.13
CA ILE A 559 -20.71 13.01 5.68
C ILE A 559 -22.02 13.30 4.92
N LYS A 560 -22.74 14.35 5.31
CA LYS A 560 -24.05 14.73 4.77
C LYS A 560 -25.08 13.58 4.81
N GLY A 561 -25.15 12.89 5.93
CA GLY A 561 -26.08 11.79 6.14
C GLY A 561 -25.66 10.47 5.47
N ARG A 562 -24.41 10.34 5.00
CA ARG A 562 -23.90 9.14 4.31
C ARG A 562 -22.88 8.32 5.10
N ALA A 563 -22.58 8.71 6.32
CA ALA A 563 -21.60 8.02 7.16
C ALA A 563 -21.98 6.55 7.38
N LYS A 564 -20.95 5.71 7.42
CA LYS A 564 -21.04 4.25 7.64
C LYS A 564 -20.22 3.84 8.85
N ALA A 565 -20.58 2.71 9.44
CA ALA A 565 -19.89 2.15 10.60
C ALA A 565 -19.46 0.69 10.34
N MET A 566 -18.34 0.30 10.94
CA MET A 566 -17.85 -1.08 10.93
C MET A 566 -17.78 -1.60 12.37
N VAL A 567 -18.23 -2.84 12.57
CA VAL A 567 -18.17 -3.54 13.86
C VAL A 567 -17.11 -4.64 13.77
N ILE A 568 -16.06 -4.52 14.58
CA ILE A 568 -14.96 -5.48 14.61
C ILE A 568 -15.23 -6.50 15.72
N THR A 569 -15.33 -7.77 15.36
CA THR A 569 -15.62 -8.87 16.30
C THR A 569 -14.47 -9.86 16.37
N ASP A 570 -14.38 -10.55 17.50
CA ASP A 570 -13.29 -11.50 17.80
C ASP A 570 -13.40 -12.82 17.01
N SER A 571 -14.59 -13.21 16.63
CA SER A 571 -14.83 -14.49 15.96
C SER A 571 -16.01 -14.46 15.00
N ARG A 572 -16.05 -15.44 14.09
CA ARG A 572 -17.18 -15.61 13.19
C ARG A 572 -18.51 -15.82 13.95
N LYS A 573 -18.47 -16.53 15.09
CA LYS A 573 -19.62 -16.72 15.96
C LYS A 573 -20.12 -15.39 16.52
N SER A 574 -19.21 -14.57 17.05
CA SER A 574 -19.57 -13.24 17.56
C SER A 574 -20.13 -12.36 16.44
N ALA A 575 -19.56 -12.40 15.24
CA ALA A 575 -20.09 -11.66 14.09
C ALA A 575 -21.52 -12.05 13.74
N LEU A 576 -21.84 -13.36 13.76
CA LEU A 576 -23.19 -13.87 13.55
C LEU A 576 -24.17 -13.37 14.62
N GLU A 577 -23.80 -13.44 15.90
CA GLU A 577 -24.66 -12.99 16.99
C GLU A 577 -24.86 -11.46 16.98
N TYR A 578 -23.83 -10.68 16.69
CA TYR A 578 -23.98 -9.24 16.46
C TYR A 578 -24.90 -8.95 15.28
N PHE A 579 -24.74 -9.66 14.16
CA PHE A 579 -25.61 -9.48 13.00
C PHE A 579 -27.08 -9.70 13.32
N LYS A 580 -27.40 -10.76 14.08
CA LYS A 580 -28.76 -11.02 14.55
C LYS A 580 -29.26 -9.92 15.49
N ALA A 581 -28.42 -9.48 16.43
CA ALA A 581 -28.78 -8.42 17.36
C ALA A 581 -29.04 -7.09 16.64
N PHE A 582 -28.20 -6.71 15.68
CA PHE A 582 -28.41 -5.52 14.84
C PHE A 582 -29.73 -5.62 14.06
N GLN A 583 -30.02 -6.75 13.40
CA GLN A 583 -31.27 -6.94 12.66
C GLN A 583 -32.49 -6.81 13.58
N ALA A 584 -32.44 -7.42 14.77
CA ALA A 584 -33.54 -7.36 15.73
C ALA A 584 -33.78 -5.94 16.25
N GLN A 585 -32.73 -5.25 16.69
CA GLN A 585 -32.86 -3.91 17.25
C GLN A 585 -33.19 -2.85 16.20
N LEU A 586 -32.59 -2.93 15.00
CA LEU A 586 -32.97 -2.02 13.89
C LEU A 586 -34.44 -2.14 13.52
N LYS A 587 -34.99 -3.36 13.54
CA LYS A 587 -36.42 -3.61 13.30
C LYS A 587 -37.28 -3.11 14.46
N GLN A 588 -36.87 -3.38 15.70
CA GLN A 588 -37.60 -2.97 16.91
C GLN A 588 -37.73 -1.45 17.02
N GLU A 589 -36.64 -0.72 16.75
CA GLU A 589 -36.60 0.75 16.83
C GLU A 589 -37.11 1.42 15.53
N GLY A 590 -37.51 0.65 14.49
CA GLY A 590 -38.00 1.18 13.25
C GLY A 590 -36.96 1.93 12.40
N TYR A 591 -35.67 1.69 12.59
CA TYR A 591 -34.62 2.34 11.83
C TYR A 591 -34.57 1.85 10.37
N PRO A 592 -34.37 2.77 9.38
CA PRO A 592 -34.47 2.42 7.96
C PRO A 592 -33.27 1.67 7.39
N HIS A 593 -32.14 1.66 8.08
CA HIS A 593 -30.88 1.13 7.56
C HIS A 593 -30.70 -0.36 7.85
N LYS A 594 -29.81 -0.97 7.06
CA LYS A 594 -29.50 -2.42 7.13
C LYS A 594 -28.05 -2.66 7.52
N ALA A 595 -27.81 -3.84 8.07
CA ALA A 595 -26.48 -4.35 8.37
C ALA A 595 -26.07 -5.44 7.39
N LEU A 596 -24.77 -5.53 7.11
CA LEU A 596 -24.12 -6.64 6.41
C LEU A 596 -23.15 -7.33 7.36
N VAL A 597 -22.90 -8.64 7.13
CA VAL A 597 -21.89 -9.39 7.85
C VAL A 597 -20.83 -9.90 6.88
N ALA A 598 -19.57 -9.96 7.32
CA ALA A 598 -18.47 -10.46 6.49
C ALA A 598 -17.48 -11.31 7.32
N PHE A 599 -17.30 -12.54 6.88
CA PHE A 599 -16.30 -13.50 7.39
C PHE A 599 -16.01 -14.57 6.36
N SER A 600 -14.87 -15.25 6.48
CA SER A 600 -14.48 -16.31 5.53
C SER A 600 -14.92 -17.69 6.02
N GLY A 601 -15.42 -18.53 5.09
CA GLY A 601 -15.85 -19.89 5.36
C GLY A 601 -17.22 -20.00 6.04
N GLU A 602 -17.51 -21.13 6.65
CA GLU A 602 -18.81 -21.46 7.23
C GLU A 602 -18.75 -21.61 8.75
N ILE A 603 -19.92 -21.49 9.40
CA ILE A 603 -20.12 -21.71 10.84
C ILE A 603 -21.24 -22.70 11.02
N ASN A 604 -21.00 -23.80 11.74
CA ASN A 604 -22.03 -24.70 12.21
C ASN A 604 -22.47 -24.33 13.65
N LEU A 605 -23.72 -23.92 13.80
CA LEU A 605 -24.28 -23.57 15.09
C LEU A 605 -25.65 -24.23 15.28
N LYS A 606 -25.77 -25.04 16.34
CA LYS A 606 -27.03 -25.77 16.67
C LYS A 606 -27.61 -26.51 15.48
N GLY A 607 -26.76 -27.20 14.68
CA GLY A 607 -27.17 -27.99 13.52
C GLY A 607 -27.49 -27.17 12.24
N LYS A 608 -27.31 -25.88 12.27
CA LYS A 608 -27.47 -25.00 11.08
C LYS A 608 -26.12 -24.47 10.62
N THR A 609 -25.86 -24.49 9.32
CA THR A 609 -24.68 -23.92 8.68
C THR A 609 -24.99 -22.52 8.18
N TYR A 610 -24.12 -21.58 8.51
CA TYR A 610 -24.22 -20.19 8.11
C TYR A 610 -22.96 -19.80 7.35
N SER A 611 -23.12 -19.12 6.22
CA SER A 611 -22.06 -18.47 5.45
C SER A 611 -22.39 -16.99 5.27
N GLU A 612 -21.41 -16.18 4.92
CA GLU A 612 -21.62 -14.78 4.57
C GLU A 612 -22.70 -14.63 3.50
N ALA A 613 -22.62 -15.47 2.44
CA ALA A 613 -23.57 -15.45 1.33
C ALA A 613 -25.01 -15.79 1.80
N SER A 614 -25.17 -16.76 2.69
CA SER A 614 -26.49 -17.16 3.20
C SER A 614 -27.11 -16.08 4.09
N LEU A 615 -26.31 -15.37 4.86
CA LEU A 615 -26.78 -14.31 5.79
C LEU A 615 -27.09 -12.99 5.08
N ASN A 616 -26.27 -12.60 4.12
CA ASN A 616 -26.47 -11.37 3.35
C ASN A 616 -27.41 -11.55 2.14
N HIS A 617 -27.81 -12.80 1.82
CA HIS A 617 -28.62 -13.16 0.65
C HIS A 617 -28.00 -12.67 -0.69
N MET A 618 -26.67 -12.72 -0.80
CA MET A 618 -25.91 -12.32 -1.97
C MET A 618 -24.53 -13.01 -2.00
N PRO A 619 -23.88 -13.12 -3.19
CA PRO A 619 -22.52 -13.65 -3.27
C PRO A 619 -21.54 -12.81 -2.45
N GLU A 620 -20.56 -13.45 -1.80
CA GLU A 620 -19.53 -12.78 -0.97
C GLU A 620 -18.76 -11.68 -1.73
N THR A 621 -18.53 -11.89 -3.03
CA THR A 621 -17.85 -10.92 -3.89
C THR A 621 -18.63 -9.62 -4.09
N TYR A 622 -19.94 -9.64 -3.80
CA TYR A 622 -20.82 -8.49 -3.94
C TYR A 622 -20.93 -7.65 -2.65
N THR A 623 -20.54 -8.19 -1.49
CA THR A 623 -20.64 -7.50 -0.19
C THR A 623 -20.02 -6.09 -0.20
N PRO A 624 -18.81 -5.85 -0.76
CA PRO A 624 -18.23 -4.50 -0.84
C PRO A 624 -19.10 -3.53 -1.65
N LYS A 625 -19.59 -3.94 -2.82
CA LYS A 625 -20.47 -3.12 -3.67
C LYS A 625 -21.83 -2.86 -3.03
N ALA A 626 -22.37 -3.85 -2.32
CA ALA A 626 -23.61 -3.67 -1.55
C ALA A 626 -23.43 -2.64 -0.44
N PHE A 627 -22.28 -2.69 0.24
CA PHE A 627 -21.97 -1.73 1.29
C PHE A 627 -21.76 -0.29 0.78
N GLU A 628 -21.53 -0.06 -0.50
CA GLU A 628 -21.53 1.29 -1.10
C GLU A 628 -22.91 1.94 -1.11
N LYS A 629 -23.99 1.12 -1.20
CA LYS A 629 -25.37 1.61 -1.25
C LYS A 629 -25.79 2.28 0.05
N ASP A 630 -26.67 3.27 -0.05
CA ASP A 630 -27.11 4.07 1.10
C ASP A 630 -27.95 3.29 2.12
N ASP A 631 -28.62 2.21 1.71
CA ASP A 631 -29.42 1.36 2.61
C ASP A 631 -28.55 0.66 3.68
N TYR A 632 -27.29 0.33 3.36
CA TYR A 632 -26.41 -0.37 4.24
C TYR A 632 -25.46 0.58 4.96
N ARG A 633 -25.61 0.69 6.28
CA ARG A 633 -24.80 1.58 7.12
C ARG A 633 -23.84 0.85 8.05
N PHE A 634 -24.09 -0.43 8.29
CA PHE A 634 -23.31 -1.24 9.23
C PHE A 634 -22.68 -2.42 8.49
N LEU A 635 -21.39 -2.65 8.75
CA LEU A 635 -20.66 -3.82 8.29
C LEU A 635 -20.02 -4.53 9.50
N ILE A 636 -20.49 -5.71 9.82
CA ILE A 636 -20.02 -6.51 10.95
C ILE A 636 -19.01 -7.53 10.44
N VAL A 637 -17.80 -7.51 10.99
CA VAL A 637 -16.68 -8.28 10.42
C VAL A 637 -15.97 -9.14 11.46
N ALA A 638 -15.55 -10.34 11.02
CA ALA A 638 -14.60 -11.18 11.73
C ALA A 638 -13.42 -11.49 10.80
N ASP A 639 -12.26 -10.89 11.07
CA ASP A 639 -11.00 -10.93 10.32
C ASP A 639 -11.08 -10.44 8.86
N LYS A 640 -12.13 -10.75 8.13
CA LYS A 640 -12.37 -10.28 6.76
C LYS A 640 -12.58 -8.76 6.75
N TYR A 641 -11.96 -8.06 5.81
CA TYR A 641 -12.00 -6.60 5.64
C TYR A 641 -11.31 -5.75 6.74
N GLN A 642 -10.71 -6.35 7.75
CA GLN A 642 -9.84 -5.63 8.69
C GLN A 642 -8.56 -5.14 8.00
N THR A 643 -8.15 -5.81 6.92
CA THR A 643 -7.08 -5.37 6.02
C THR A 643 -7.59 -5.34 4.57
N GLY A 644 -7.03 -4.47 3.73
CA GLY A 644 -7.33 -4.44 2.28
C GLY A 644 -8.74 -3.97 1.89
N PHE A 645 -9.52 -3.35 2.79
CA PHE A 645 -10.84 -2.78 2.51
C PHE A 645 -10.77 -1.26 2.38
N ASP A 646 -11.35 -0.72 1.32
CA ASP A 646 -11.38 0.71 1.05
C ASP A 646 -12.82 1.22 0.94
N GLN A 647 -13.23 2.05 1.91
CA GLN A 647 -14.55 2.68 1.94
C GLN A 647 -14.42 4.10 2.52
N PRO A 648 -14.39 5.14 1.67
CA PRO A 648 -14.21 6.53 2.12
C PRO A 648 -15.32 7.03 3.06
N LEU A 649 -16.54 6.50 2.94
CA LEU A 649 -17.67 6.87 3.81
C LEU A 649 -17.62 6.20 5.20
N LEU A 650 -16.67 5.30 5.45
CA LEU A 650 -16.49 4.66 6.74
C LEU A 650 -16.00 5.69 7.77
N HIS A 651 -16.89 6.11 8.66
CA HIS A 651 -16.66 7.16 9.65
C HIS A 651 -16.31 6.60 11.03
N THR A 652 -17.01 5.54 11.43
CA THR A 652 -16.93 5.01 12.79
C THR A 652 -16.56 3.52 12.80
N MET A 653 -15.77 3.15 13.79
CA MET A 653 -15.45 1.74 14.08
C MET A 653 -15.83 1.40 15.52
N TYR A 654 -16.62 0.35 15.68
CA TYR A 654 -16.99 -0.24 16.94
C TYR A 654 -16.14 -1.48 17.17
N VAL A 655 -15.33 -1.49 18.22
CA VAL A 655 -14.32 -2.52 18.45
C VAL A 655 -14.70 -3.41 19.62
N ASP A 656 -15.00 -4.67 19.35
CA ASP A 656 -15.19 -5.73 20.36
C ASP A 656 -14.23 -6.91 20.11
N LYS A 657 -12.96 -6.56 19.92
CA LYS A 657 -11.86 -7.49 19.70
C LYS A 657 -10.59 -6.94 20.33
N VAL A 658 -9.78 -7.81 20.94
CA VAL A 658 -8.45 -7.41 21.38
C VAL A 658 -7.58 -7.09 20.15
N LEU A 659 -7.08 -5.88 20.08
CA LEU A 659 -6.20 -5.39 19.02
C LEU A 659 -4.81 -5.12 19.60
N SER A 660 -3.76 -5.60 18.94
CA SER A 660 -2.37 -5.38 19.35
C SER A 660 -1.43 -5.26 18.16
N GLY A 661 -0.31 -4.55 18.35
CA GLY A 661 0.76 -4.43 17.36
C GLY A 661 0.28 -4.04 15.96
N VAL A 662 0.85 -4.65 14.93
CA VAL A 662 0.54 -4.36 13.51
C VAL A 662 -0.94 -4.51 13.18
N ALA A 663 -1.61 -5.54 13.72
CA ALA A 663 -3.02 -5.79 13.45
C ALA A 663 -3.93 -4.65 13.94
N CYS A 664 -3.57 -4.01 15.07
CA CYS A 664 -4.25 -2.82 15.59
C CYS A 664 -4.19 -1.68 14.57
N VAL A 665 -2.98 -1.32 14.15
CA VAL A 665 -2.75 -0.21 13.20
C VAL A 665 -3.46 -0.46 11.87
N GLN A 666 -3.38 -1.68 11.34
CA GLN A 666 -4.01 -2.04 10.07
C GLN A 666 -5.54 -1.99 10.12
N THR A 667 -6.13 -2.48 11.23
CA THR A 667 -7.58 -2.48 11.40
C THR A 667 -8.11 -1.06 11.54
N LEU A 668 -7.57 -0.28 12.48
CA LEU A 668 -8.05 1.07 12.75
C LEU A 668 -7.77 2.05 11.60
N SER A 669 -6.68 1.86 10.86
CA SER A 669 -6.37 2.66 9.67
C SER A 669 -7.35 2.48 8.50
N ARG A 670 -8.35 1.58 8.58
CA ARG A 670 -9.44 1.56 7.59
C ARG A 670 -10.30 2.81 7.66
N LEU A 671 -10.33 3.49 8.79
CA LEU A 671 -11.04 4.76 8.97
C LEU A 671 -10.34 5.97 8.33
N ASN A 672 -9.05 5.90 8.06
CA ASN A 672 -8.22 7.03 7.69
C ASN A 672 -8.48 7.59 6.26
N ARG A 673 -9.34 6.96 5.48
CA ARG A 673 -9.68 7.41 4.12
C ARG A 673 -10.36 8.76 4.13
N THR A 674 -9.87 9.67 3.30
CA THR A 674 -10.45 11.00 3.16
C THR A 674 -11.66 11.01 2.21
N HIS A 675 -12.59 11.90 2.48
CA HIS A 675 -13.73 12.22 1.61
C HIS A 675 -14.02 13.73 1.77
N PRO A 676 -14.45 14.46 0.74
CA PRO A 676 -14.66 15.91 0.84
C PRO A 676 -15.55 16.35 2.00
N ASP A 677 -16.54 15.54 2.36
CA ASP A 677 -17.47 15.84 3.45
C ASP A 677 -17.10 15.17 4.79
N LYS A 678 -15.97 14.41 4.86
CA LYS A 678 -15.51 13.71 6.06
C LYS A 678 -14.42 14.50 6.75
N LYS A 679 -14.75 15.06 7.91
CA LYS A 679 -13.84 15.92 8.69
C LYS A 679 -13.07 15.16 9.78
N ASN A 680 -13.67 14.11 10.32
CA ASN A 680 -13.15 13.33 11.44
C ASN A 680 -13.56 11.85 11.33
N THR A 681 -13.07 11.06 12.28
CA THR A 681 -13.40 9.66 12.46
C THR A 681 -13.67 9.42 13.94
N CYS A 682 -14.34 8.32 14.29
CA CYS A 682 -14.59 7.95 15.67
C CYS A 682 -14.34 6.46 15.88
N ILE A 683 -13.68 6.12 16.98
CA ILE A 683 -13.53 4.75 17.45
C ILE A 683 -14.22 4.63 18.81
N LEU A 684 -15.05 3.61 18.95
CA LEU A 684 -15.69 3.24 20.19
C LEU A 684 -15.29 1.81 20.53
N ASP A 685 -14.54 1.66 21.61
CA ASP A 685 -13.87 0.42 21.98
C ASP A 685 -14.41 -0.16 23.29
N PHE A 686 -14.75 -1.44 23.30
CA PHE A 686 -15.29 -2.16 24.43
C PHE A 686 -14.28 -3.07 25.14
N VAL A 687 -13.06 -3.19 24.59
CA VAL A 687 -12.12 -4.24 25.02
C VAL A 687 -10.72 -3.72 25.31
N ASN A 688 -10.23 -2.79 24.49
CA ASN A 688 -8.83 -2.38 24.54
C ASN A 688 -8.64 -1.14 25.43
N ASN A 689 -7.47 -1.07 26.05
CA ASN A 689 -7.04 0.11 26.78
C ASN A 689 -6.40 1.12 25.82
N ALA A 690 -6.68 2.42 26.03
CA ALA A 690 -6.12 3.50 25.22
C ALA A 690 -4.57 3.47 25.15
N GLN A 691 -3.89 3.12 26.25
CA GLN A 691 -2.43 3.03 26.31
C GLN A 691 -1.86 1.91 25.43
N GLU A 692 -2.54 0.77 25.33
CA GLU A 692 -2.14 -0.35 24.45
C GLU A 692 -2.28 0.04 22.98
N ILE A 693 -3.31 0.81 22.65
CA ILE A 693 -3.51 1.34 21.30
C ILE A 693 -2.41 2.35 20.94
N ILE A 694 -2.09 3.31 21.82
CA ILE A 694 -0.98 4.24 21.64
C ILE A 694 0.32 3.45 21.40
N LYS A 695 0.62 2.48 22.27
CA LYS A 695 1.82 1.64 22.16
C LYS A 695 1.89 0.87 20.84
N ALA A 696 0.75 0.47 20.28
CA ALA A 696 0.70 -0.22 18.99
C ALA A 696 0.97 0.74 17.82
N PHE A 697 0.56 2.01 17.89
CA PHE A 697 0.72 3.01 16.83
C PHE A 697 2.07 3.73 16.87
N GLU A 698 2.65 3.93 18.07
CA GLU A 698 3.88 4.72 18.27
C GLU A 698 5.03 4.36 17.30
N PRO A 699 5.37 3.09 17.09
CA PRO A 699 6.48 2.74 16.19
C PRO A 699 6.27 3.17 14.74
N TYR A 700 5.01 3.36 14.31
CA TYR A 700 4.65 3.61 12.90
C TYR A 700 4.27 5.08 12.63
N TYR A 701 4.26 5.92 13.66
CA TYR A 701 3.79 7.30 13.54
C TYR A 701 4.76 8.19 12.80
N LYS A 702 6.03 8.20 13.21
CA LYS A 702 7.09 9.00 12.57
C LYS A 702 7.99 8.14 11.69
N GLN A 703 8.80 7.34 12.31
CA GLN A 703 9.88 6.61 11.67
C GLN A 703 10.14 5.30 12.40
N ASN A 704 10.39 4.23 11.66
CA ASN A 704 10.77 2.95 12.22
C ASN A 704 12.27 2.73 12.10
N SER A 705 12.88 2.30 13.17
CA SER A 705 14.20 1.71 13.17
C SER A 705 14.20 0.41 13.97
N LEU A 706 15.12 -0.46 13.64
CA LEU A 706 15.38 -1.68 14.38
C LEU A 706 16.71 -1.53 15.10
N GLU A 707 16.71 -1.79 16.40
CA GLU A 707 17.87 -1.66 17.32
C GLU A 707 18.90 -2.77 17.12
N GLY A 708 19.58 -2.80 15.96
CA GLY A 708 20.61 -3.81 15.64
C GLY A 708 20.04 -5.11 15.03
N PRO A 709 20.93 -6.05 14.65
CA PRO A 709 20.52 -7.31 14.07
C PRO A 709 19.93 -8.26 15.12
N SER A 710 19.03 -9.13 14.66
CA SER A 710 18.53 -10.24 15.48
C SER A 710 19.66 -11.20 15.86
N ASP A 711 19.53 -11.83 17.02
CA ASP A 711 20.51 -12.82 17.47
C ASP A 711 20.45 -14.09 16.61
N LEU A 712 21.45 -14.23 15.74
CA LEU A 712 21.54 -15.33 14.77
C LEU A 712 21.94 -16.66 15.43
N ASN A 713 22.48 -16.64 16.68
CA ASN A 713 22.83 -17.84 17.42
C ASN A 713 21.66 -18.46 18.17
N LYS A 714 20.60 -17.73 18.35
CA LYS A 714 19.40 -18.17 19.11
C LYS A 714 18.82 -19.52 18.67
N PRO A 715 18.73 -19.88 17.37
CA PRO A 715 18.31 -21.22 16.98
C PRO A 715 19.23 -22.34 17.47
N PHE A 716 20.53 -22.11 17.57
CA PHE A 716 21.48 -23.08 18.13
C PHE A 716 21.29 -23.26 19.64
N ASP A 717 21.09 -22.15 20.36
CA ASP A 717 20.80 -22.19 21.80
C ASP A 717 19.49 -22.90 22.07
N LEU A 718 18.46 -22.60 21.31
CA LEU A 718 17.16 -23.26 21.40
C LEU A 718 17.25 -24.76 21.10
N LYS A 719 18.04 -25.18 20.08
CA LYS A 719 18.32 -26.60 19.82
C LYS A 719 18.94 -27.28 21.02
N THR A 720 19.96 -26.66 21.60
CA THR A 720 20.64 -27.18 22.81
C THR A 720 19.68 -27.32 23.97
N HIS A 721 18.85 -26.31 24.20
CA HIS A 721 17.81 -26.36 25.24
C HIS A 721 16.74 -27.44 24.96
N LEU A 722 16.29 -27.58 23.72
CA LEU A 722 15.29 -28.58 23.34
C LEU A 722 15.81 -30.02 23.51
N ASN A 723 17.08 -30.27 23.23
CA ASN A 723 17.72 -31.57 23.45
C ASN A 723 17.69 -31.99 24.92
N ASN A 724 17.78 -31.04 25.87
CA ASN A 724 17.78 -31.34 27.31
C ASN A 724 16.46 -31.89 27.86
N TYR A 725 15.34 -31.77 27.09
CA TYR A 725 14.06 -32.36 27.49
C TYR A 725 13.96 -33.85 27.14
N GLU A 726 14.86 -34.39 26.37
CA GLU A 726 14.90 -35.80 25.93
C GLU A 726 13.59 -36.29 25.28
N VAL A 727 12.79 -35.38 24.73
CA VAL A 727 11.55 -35.70 24.01
C VAL A 727 11.83 -36.46 22.71
N TYR A 728 12.97 -36.19 22.11
CA TYR A 728 13.48 -36.84 20.90
C TYR A 728 14.99 -37.10 21.04
N THR A 729 15.52 -38.05 20.26
CA THR A 729 16.97 -38.30 20.12
C THR A 729 17.47 -37.84 18.75
N GLN A 730 18.80 -37.70 18.62
CA GLN A 730 19.42 -37.31 17.35
C GLN A 730 19.19 -38.39 16.27
N GLU A 731 19.24 -39.66 16.65
CA GLU A 731 18.97 -40.79 15.76
C GLU A 731 17.53 -40.76 15.25
N GLU A 732 16.56 -40.38 16.09
CA GLU A 732 15.16 -40.23 15.69
C GLU A 732 14.97 -39.04 14.75
N VAL A 733 15.69 -37.93 14.95
CA VAL A 733 15.69 -36.79 14.01
C VAL A 733 16.17 -37.24 12.64
N GLU A 734 17.25 -38.02 12.58
CA GLU A 734 17.81 -38.57 11.33
C GLU A 734 16.82 -39.55 10.66
N ALA A 735 16.32 -40.52 11.43
CA ALA A 735 15.39 -41.54 10.93
C ALA A 735 14.09 -40.91 10.40
N PHE A 736 13.56 -39.91 11.11
CA PHE A 736 12.37 -39.19 10.68
C PHE A 736 12.57 -38.45 9.34
N ASN A 737 13.69 -37.75 9.19
CA ASN A 737 14.01 -37.06 7.96
C ASN A 737 14.27 -38.01 6.79
N LEU A 738 14.93 -39.16 7.05
CA LEU A 738 15.13 -40.20 6.04
C LEU A 738 13.80 -40.80 5.60
N ALA A 739 12.88 -41.04 6.53
CA ALA A 739 11.54 -41.53 6.22
C ALA A 739 10.73 -40.52 5.36
N LEU A 740 10.83 -39.21 5.68
CA LEU A 740 10.23 -38.16 4.86
C LEU A 740 10.83 -38.10 3.44
N PHE A 741 12.15 -38.20 3.33
CA PHE A 741 12.85 -38.19 2.06
C PHE A 741 12.45 -39.36 1.15
N ASN A 742 12.30 -40.55 1.73
CA ASN A 742 11.90 -41.79 1.03
C ASN A 742 10.39 -41.88 0.80
N ASN A 743 9.61 -40.84 1.05
CA ASN A 743 8.15 -40.83 0.95
C ASN A 743 7.50 -41.99 1.73
N ALA A 744 7.98 -42.26 2.94
CA ALA A 744 7.42 -43.33 3.79
C ALA A 744 5.91 -43.12 4.01
N HIS A 745 5.22 -44.24 4.16
CA HIS A 745 3.77 -44.23 4.38
C HIS A 745 3.42 -43.43 5.63
N LEU A 746 2.35 -42.63 5.59
CA LEU A 746 1.88 -41.75 6.68
C LEU A 746 1.84 -42.47 8.04
N PHE A 747 1.48 -43.77 8.06
CA PHE A 747 1.45 -44.59 9.25
C PHE A 747 2.84 -44.68 9.93
N GLN A 748 3.92 -44.86 9.18
CA GLN A 748 5.27 -44.96 9.72
C GLN A 748 5.70 -43.64 10.38
N ILE A 749 5.42 -42.52 9.74
CA ILE A 749 5.66 -41.18 10.30
C ILE A 749 4.89 -41.00 11.61
N HIS A 750 3.64 -41.44 11.68
CA HIS A 750 2.85 -41.35 12.91
C HIS A 750 3.40 -42.21 14.04
N VAL A 751 3.88 -43.43 13.77
CA VAL A 751 4.48 -44.30 14.80
C VAL A 751 5.75 -43.68 15.38
N MET A 752 6.62 -43.10 14.52
CA MET A 752 7.84 -42.41 14.98
C MET A 752 7.52 -41.23 15.92
N LEU A 753 6.52 -40.44 15.56
CA LEU A 753 6.09 -39.31 16.40
C LEU A 753 5.41 -39.76 17.70
N ASP A 754 4.75 -40.92 17.72
CA ASP A 754 4.05 -41.40 18.93
C ASP A 754 5.00 -41.70 20.09
N ALA A 755 6.19 -42.26 19.82
CA ALA A 755 7.22 -42.45 20.83
C ALA A 755 7.67 -41.12 21.48
N MET A 756 7.81 -40.07 20.65
CA MET A 756 8.18 -38.71 21.14
C MET A 756 7.04 -38.08 21.93
N VAL A 757 5.79 -38.26 21.48
CA VAL A 757 4.58 -37.80 22.20
C VAL A 757 4.47 -38.48 23.58
N GLN A 758 4.81 -39.78 23.69
CA GLN A 758 4.82 -40.45 24.98
C GLN A 758 5.83 -39.86 25.96
N ARG A 759 7.08 -39.59 25.52
CA ARG A 759 8.10 -38.94 26.35
C ARG A 759 7.71 -37.52 26.75
N TYR A 760 7.16 -36.75 25.82
CA TYR A 760 6.61 -35.43 26.11
C TYR A 760 5.49 -35.51 27.19
N SER A 761 4.58 -36.48 27.07
CA SER A 761 3.48 -36.65 28.01
C SER A 761 3.92 -37.09 29.40
N ALA A 762 5.10 -37.69 29.51
CA ALA A 762 5.72 -38.08 30.78
C ALA A 762 6.41 -36.91 31.50
N LEU A 763 6.66 -35.79 30.83
CA LEU A 763 7.20 -34.61 31.47
C LEU A 763 6.18 -33.96 32.42
N GLU A 764 6.67 -33.24 33.44
CA GLU A 764 5.83 -32.38 34.27
C GLU A 764 5.14 -31.31 33.40
N LYS A 765 3.95 -30.85 33.80
CA LYS A 765 3.14 -29.92 32.99
C LYS A 765 3.85 -28.63 32.64
N ASP A 766 4.61 -28.07 33.56
CA ASP A 766 5.38 -26.87 33.36
C ASP A 766 6.49 -27.06 32.29
N LEU A 767 7.17 -28.22 32.34
CA LEU A 767 8.19 -28.59 31.35
C LEU A 767 7.58 -28.88 29.98
N GLN A 768 6.33 -29.46 29.94
CA GLN A 768 5.60 -29.60 28.66
C GLN A 768 5.32 -28.25 28.00
N GLN A 769 4.85 -27.27 28.77
CA GLN A 769 4.57 -25.92 28.27
C GLN A 769 5.86 -25.20 27.81
N GLU A 770 6.94 -25.36 28.58
CA GLU A 770 8.22 -24.80 28.27
C GLU A 770 8.81 -25.39 26.98
N PHE A 771 8.81 -26.72 26.84
CA PHE A 771 9.21 -27.39 25.61
C PHE A 771 8.41 -26.91 24.40
N TYR A 772 7.09 -26.88 24.54
CA TYR A 772 6.19 -26.43 23.47
C TYR A 772 6.47 -24.98 23.04
N SER A 773 6.72 -24.09 24.01
CA SER A 773 7.06 -22.70 23.76
C SER A 773 8.41 -22.57 23.04
N LYS A 774 9.45 -23.27 23.53
CA LYS A 774 10.78 -23.26 22.93
C LYS A 774 10.81 -23.91 21.55
N ALA A 775 10.04 -24.95 21.32
CA ALA A 775 9.92 -25.60 20.01
C ALA A 775 9.29 -24.63 18.99
N LYS A 776 8.25 -23.90 19.37
CA LYS A 776 7.68 -22.83 18.52
C LYS A 776 8.67 -21.69 18.26
N ALA A 777 9.40 -21.27 19.28
CA ALA A 777 10.43 -20.25 19.16
C ALA A 777 11.54 -20.68 18.19
N TYR A 778 11.95 -21.95 18.29
CA TYR A 778 12.93 -22.54 17.37
C TYR A 778 12.45 -22.53 15.91
N ILE A 779 11.20 -22.97 15.66
CA ILE A 779 10.63 -22.99 14.32
C ILE A 779 10.63 -21.59 13.71
N LYS A 780 10.15 -20.58 14.44
CA LYS A 780 10.14 -19.20 13.97
C LYS A 780 11.56 -18.64 13.75
N GLY A 781 12.47 -18.89 14.70
CA GLY A 781 13.85 -18.42 14.61
C GLY A 781 14.59 -19.02 13.43
N TYR A 782 14.39 -20.32 13.18
CA TYR A 782 14.97 -20.99 12.03
C TYR A 782 14.42 -20.50 10.68
N GLU A 783 13.10 -20.35 10.56
CA GLU A 783 12.47 -19.77 9.36
C GLU A 783 13.04 -18.39 9.03
N PHE A 784 13.28 -17.57 10.04
CA PHE A 784 13.87 -16.25 9.87
C PHE A 784 15.34 -16.31 9.46
N LEU A 785 16.14 -17.14 10.16
CA LEU A 785 17.56 -17.32 9.89
C LEU A 785 17.86 -17.69 8.43
N VAL A 786 17.11 -18.63 7.89
CA VAL A 786 17.28 -19.12 6.52
C VAL A 786 16.96 -18.04 5.46
N GLN A 787 16.15 -17.05 5.79
CA GLN A 787 15.83 -15.94 4.88
C GLN A 787 16.95 -14.90 4.77
N ILE A 788 17.75 -14.72 5.84
CA ILE A 788 18.74 -13.64 5.93
C ILE A 788 20.13 -14.09 5.49
N LEU A 789 20.56 -15.27 5.92
CA LEU A 789 21.93 -15.74 5.73
C LEU A 789 22.07 -16.79 4.63
N PRO A 790 23.21 -16.85 3.92
CA PRO A 790 23.64 -18.01 3.16
C PRO A 790 24.02 -19.14 4.14
N PHE A 791 23.01 -19.76 4.73
CA PHE A 791 23.16 -20.68 5.86
C PHE A 791 22.86 -22.11 5.40
N GLU A 792 23.80 -23.07 5.68
CA GLU A 792 23.75 -24.45 5.20
C GLU A 792 23.89 -25.47 6.34
N ASP A 793 23.29 -25.21 7.50
CA ASP A 793 23.30 -26.19 8.59
C ASP A 793 22.16 -27.21 8.44
N ILE A 794 22.51 -28.38 7.90
CA ILE A 794 21.57 -29.46 7.66
C ILE A 794 20.96 -29.97 8.98
N SER A 795 21.70 -29.88 10.10
CA SER A 795 21.22 -30.39 11.38
C SER A 795 20.09 -29.57 11.96
N LEU A 796 20.12 -28.25 11.75
CA LEU A 796 19.02 -27.37 12.14
C LEU A 796 17.76 -27.56 11.26
N GLU A 797 17.95 -27.78 9.94
CA GLU A 797 16.83 -28.04 9.03
C GLU A 797 16.13 -29.37 9.38
N LYS A 798 16.91 -30.43 9.69
CA LYS A 798 16.35 -31.73 10.10
C LYS A 798 15.50 -31.59 11.36
N LEU A 799 15.98 -30.86 12.38
CA LEU A 799 15.24 -30.62 13.61
C LEU A 799 13.99 -29.76 13.36
N PHE A 800 14.11 -28.73 12.52
CA PHE A 800 12.96 -27.90 12.13
C PHE A 800 11.83 -28.76 11.55
N ARG A 801 12.14 -29.63 10.59
CA ARG A 801 11.16 -30.53 9.96
C ARG A 801 10.47 -31.45 10.97
N LEU A 802 11.24 -32.05 11.87
CA LEU A 802 10.68 -32.87 12.93
C LEU A 802 9.74 -32.07 13.84
N LEU A 803 10.19 -30.93 14.34
CA LEU A 803 9.41 -30.13 15.30
C LEU A 803 8.12 -29.57 14.69
N VAL A 804 8.11 -29.20 13.41
CA VAL A 804 6.89 -28.77 12.71
C VAL A 804 5.80 -29.84 12.72
N GLU A 805 6.16 -31.11 12.56
CA GLU A 805 5.19 -32.21 12.59
C GLU A 805 4.89 -32.67 14.03
N LEU A 806 5.88 -32.72 14.89
CA LEU A 806 5.72 -33.12 16.30
C LEU A 806 4.74 -32.19 17.04
N ILE A 807 4.90 -30.87 16.94
CA ILE A 807 4.03 -29.90 17.61
C ILE A 807 2.54 -30.07 17.25
N LYS A 808 2.25 -30.52 16.02
CA LYS A 808 0.87 -30.78 15.60
C LYS A 808 0.24 -31.94 16.35
N LYS A 809 1.07 -32.92 16.77
CA LYS A 809 0.65 -34.15 17.39
C LYS A 809 0.70 -34.12 18.93
N LEU A 810 1.46 -33.17 19.52
CA LEU A 810 1.56 -33.06 20.98
C LEU A 810 0.16 -32.86 21.63
N PRO A 811 -0.14 -33.59 22.69
CA PRO A 811 -1.41 -33.43 23.40
C PRO A 811 -1.47 -31.99 23.93
N ARG A 812 -2.50 -31.30 23.51
CA ARG A 812 -2.89 -30.06 24.15
C ARG A 812 -3.88 -30.38 25.21
N ASP A 813 -3.74 -29.80 26.40
CA ASP A 813 -4.76 -29.90 27.43
C ASP A 813 -6.12 -29.47 26.85
N LYS A 814 -6.86 -30.44 26.37
CA LYS A 814 -8.17 -30.24 25.75
C LYS A 814 -9.27 -30.03 26.77
N ASN A 815 -8.99 -29.87 28.08
CA ASN A 815 -9.97 -29.42 29.06
C ASN A 815 -9.38 -29.38 30.48
N PRO A 816 -9.08 -28.19 30.96
CA PRO A 816 -9.58 -27.93 32.31
C PRO A 816 -11.11 -27.87 32.19
N GLU A 817 -11.87 -28.40 33.10
CA GLU A 817 -13.33 -28.30 33.16
C GLU A 817 -13.79 -26.91 32.73
N ASP A 818 -14.74 -26.86 31.81
CA ASP A 818 -15.08 -25.59 31.14
C ASP A 818 -15.85 -24.73 32.15
N ILE A 819 -15.15 -23.82 32.82
CA ILE A 819 -15.71 -22.89 33.79
C ILE A 819 -16.99 -22.21 33.28
N THR A 820 -17.15 -22.08 31.95
CA THR A 820 -18.35 -21.46 31.38
C THR A 820 -19.61 -22.32 31.53
N LYS A 821 -19.48 -23.59 31.85
CA LYS A 821 -20.62 -24.47 32.16
C LYS A 821 -21.15 -24.32 33.59
N VAL A 822 -20.34 -23.77 34.48
CA VAL A 822 -20.63 -23.66 35.90
C VAL A 822 -20.91 -22.23 36.38
N VAL A 823 -21.00 -21.31 35.47
CA VAL A 823 -21.27 -19.90 35.76
C VAL A 823 -22.44 -19.35 34.94
N ALA A 824 -23.19 -18.43 35.51
CA ALA A 824 -24.26 -17.70 34.84
C ALA A 824 -24.09 -16.21 34.99
N LEU A 825 -24.26 -15.48 33.92
CA LEU A 825 -24.23 -14.02 33.91
C LEU A 825 -25.53 -13.47 34.47
N LYS A 826 -25.49 -12.93 35.69
CA LYS A 826 -26.65 -12.37 36.40
C LYS A 826 -26.99 -10.97 35.96
N GLN A 827 -25.96 -10.10 35.96
CA GLN A 827 -26.09 -8.69 35.60
C GLN A 827 -24.95 -8.30 34.66
N TYR A 828 -25.26 -7.40 33.70
CA TYR A 828 -24.30 -6.80 32.82
C TYR A 828 -24.62 -5.31 32.68
N ARG A 829 -23.59 -4.45 32.74
CA ARG A 829 -23.70 -3.00 32.62
C ARG A 829 -22.48 -2.50 31.88
N LEU A 830 -22.67 -1.53 30.98
CA LEU A 830 -21.64 -0.78 30.29
C LEU A 830 -21.59 0.65 30.82
N GLU A 831 -20.40 1.16 31.06
CA GLU A 831 -20.18 2.56 31.40
C GLU A 831 -19.14 3.16 30.48
N LYS A 832 -19.39 4.40 30.01
CA LYS A 832 -18.40 5.17 29.27
C LYS A 832 -17.27 5.54 30.23
N GLU A 833 -16.05 5.11 29.93
CA GLU A 833 -14.88 5.31 30.78
C GLU A 833 -14.14 6.57 30.41
N GLN A 834 -13.83 6.74 29.11
CA GLN A 834 -13.02 7.85 28.63
C GLN A 834 -13.43 8.25 27.21
N GLU A 835 -13.33 9.53 26.93
CA GLU A 835 -13.33 10.10 25.58
C GLU A 835 -12.13 11.04 25.46
N ALA A 836 -11.23 10.77 24.52
CA ALA A 836 -10.00 11.53 24.38
C ALA A 836 -9.48 11.52 22.96
N LYS A 837 -8.64 12.50 22.64
CA LYS A 837 -7.69 12.43 21.54
C LYS A 837 -6.44 11.71 22.05
N LEU A 838 -6.10 10.58 21.46
CA LEU A 838 -4.86 9.88 21.77
C LEU A 838 -3.70 10.53 20.99
N THR A 839 -2.70 11.02 21.71
CA THR A 839 -1.57 11.72 21.12
C THR A 839 -0.37 10.78 21.00
N LEU A 840 0.25 10.76 19.82
CA LEU A 840 1.43 9.96 19.53
C LEU A 840 2.69 10.84 19.54
N THR A 841 3.75 10.38 20.17
CA THR A 841 5.05 11.08 20.23
C THR A 841 6.00 10.62 19.13
N GLY A 842 5.87 9.38 18.68
CA GLY A 842 6.72 8.74 17.70
C GLY A 842 8.15 8.55 18.19
N GLN A 843 8.33 8.21 19.46
CA GLN A 843 9.64 7.96 20.08
C GLN A 843 9.97 6.48 20.25
N ALA A 844 8.99 5.57 20.01
CA ALA A 844 9.21 4.15 20.17
C ALA A 844 9.94 3.54 18.98
N GLU A 845 10.96 2.74 19.25
CA GLU A 845 11.69 1.93 18.28
C GLU A 845 11.19 0.48 18.30
N LEU A 846 11.33 -0.21 17.18
CA LEU A 846 11.08 -1.65 17.11
C LEU A 846 12.26 -2.40 17.76
N LYS A 847 11.95 -3.42 18.54
CA LYS A 847 12.98 -4.31 19.08
C LYS A 847 13.32 -5.40 18.05
N PRO A 848 14.57 -5.88 18.03
CA PRO A 848 14.97 -7.01 17.22
C PRO A 848 14.04 -8.22 17.40
N PHE A 849 13.92 -9.04 16.37
CA PHE A 849 13.15 -10.27 16.45
C PHE A 849 13.62 -11.12 17.64
N GLN A 850 12.73 -11.32 18.60
CA GLN A 850 12.93 -12.24 19.73
C GLN A 850 11.95 -13.39 19.54
N ALA A 851 12.49 -14.60 19.32
CA ALA A 851 11.70 -15.80 19.38
C ALA A 851 11.31 -16.02 20.87
N VAL A 852 10.08 -15.65 21.24
CA VAL A 852 9.50 -15.82 22.60
C VAL A 852 8.75 -17.13 22.67
#